data_8ce0c4819f22888e07c6b122a82047bc
#
_entry.id   8ce0c4819f22888e07c6b122a82047bc
#
_cell.length_a   1.000
_cell.length_b   1.000
_cell.length_c   1.000
_cell.angle_alpha   90.00
_cell.angle_beta   90.00
_cell.angle_gamma   90.00
#
_symmetry.space_group_name_H-M   'P 1'
#
loop_
_entity.id
_entity.type
_entity.pdbx_description
1 polymer ?
#
loop_
_entity_poly.entity_id
_entity_poly.type
_entity_poly.pdbx_seq_one_letter_code
_entity_poly.pdbx_strand_id
1 'polypeptide(L)'
;MKLYLPLVLVAALVVCPQAKAQKAPTLEQFLSAPFPTELTPAPAKGRVAWVFNAEGVRNLWVAEPAGDGTYKSRQLTSYKDDDGQDLGNLSWAPDAETIVYTRGGDLEFPNASYPNPASSPQGVEQDIWAISLNGGAPKKLAEGHSATVSPKGDVVAYLFKSQIWSAKLDGSDKPEQLIHANGNQSELRWSPDGSKLTFASRRNDHGFIGVYDVAAKSLIYLDPSVDSDVDAAWSPDSHRIAFLRIAVAKGDLPFSPRREGQPWSIRIADASTGKGQEIWHADPGTGSVFHEMVADNQLIWTAGDRIIFPWERGGWLHLWSAPVTGGAAKLLTPGNFEVEYVAASDNGQEIVYSSNQDDIDRRHVWKVSPMGDHPEEITSGTGIETSPVFASDGRTILVLRSDAHTTMRPALVAAKSELRDLAPQALPADFPASAMVAPQQVVLSAADGMQIHGQLFLPHNVNDGNRHPALVFFHGGSRRQMLLGWHYMLYYSNAYAMNQYLASRGYVVLAVNYRSGIGYGLNFREALNYGAAGASEFNDVQGAGLYLRSRADVDPARIGLWGGSYGGYLTALGLARASDLYAAGVDMHGVHDWNTEIPTFASGYRPGDRTDFARLAWESSPLSSISTWRSPVLLIQGDDDRNVPFAETVDLAEALRKQGVSFEQLVFPDEIHDFLMHRTWLAAYRATVDFFDRHFKAPEK
;
A
#
# COMPACT_ATOMS: atom_id res chain seq x y z
N MET A 1 -56.92 48.63 57.73
CA MET A 1 -57.05 47.22 57.35
C MET A 1 -56.00 47.00 56.28
N LYS A 2 -54.83 46.47 56.65
CA LYS A 2 -53.73 46.16 55.68
C LYS A 2 -53.81 44.67 55.46
N LEU A 3 -54.07 44.31 54.18
CA LEU A 3 -54.01 42.91 53.72
C LEU A 3 -52.54 42.55 53.39
N TYR A 4 -52.03 41.50 54.01
CA TYR A 4 -50.78 40.84 53.66
C TYR A 4 -51.07 39.65 52.75
N LEU A 5 -50.51 39.66 51.54
CA LEU A 5 -50.49 38.54 50.62
C LEU A 5 -49.21 37.76 50.89
N PRO A 6 -49.23 36.43 51.04
CA PRO A 6 -48.00 35.62 51.16
C PRO A 6 -47.44 35.31 49.76
N LEU A 7 -46.15 35.60 49.56
CA LEU A 7 -45.38 35.22 48.39
C LEU A 7 -45.01 33.74 48.50
N VAL A 8 -45.59 32.90 47.63
CA VAL A 8 -45.19 31.50 47.51
C VAL A 8 -44.01 31.41 46.53
N LEU A 9 -42.83 31.07 47.03
CA LEU A 9 -41.63 30.79 46.22
C LEU A 9 -41.71 29.37 45.69
N VAL A 10 -41.98 29.18 44.39
CA VAL A 10 -41.89 27.89 43.73
C VAL A 10 -40.42 27.70 43.31
N ALA A 11 -39.70 26.85 44.03
CA ALA A 11 -38.38 26.38 43.64
C ALA A 11 -38.51 25.37 42.47
N ALA A 12 -38.18 25.79 41.24
CA ALA A 12 -38.04 24.91 40.12
C ALA A 12 -36.74 24.11 40.24
N LEU A 13 -36.86 22.83 40.59
CA LEU A 13 -35.75 21.87 40.49
C LEU A 13 -35.40 21.67 39.01
N VAL A 14 -34.33 22.28 38.58
CA VAL A 14 -33.71 21.96 37.29
C VAL A 14 -33.03 20.60 37.43
N VAL A 15 -33.70 19.55 36.98
CA VAL A 15 -33.10 18.23 36.81
C VAL A 15 -32.19 18.33 35.59
N CYS A 16 -30.88 18.55 35.82
CA CYS A 16 -29.88 18.32 34.78
C CYS A 16 -29.92 16.83 34.40
N PRO A 17 -30.14 16.48 33.14
CA PRO A 17 -29.99 15.10 32.73
C PRO A 17 -28.53 14.71 32.97
N GLN A 18 -28.30 13.73 33.86
CA GLN A 18 -27.00 13.08 33.96
C GLN A 18 -26.66 12.52 32.58
N ALA A 19 -25.68 13.11 31.91
CA ALA A 19 -25.08 12.52 30.71
C ALA A 19 -24.61 11.12 31.12
N LYS A 20 -25.23 10.08 30.54
CA LYS A 20 -24.71 8.72 30.68
C LYS A 20 -23.27 8.78 30.20
N ALA A 21 -22.32 8.40 31.06
CA ALA A 21 -20.93 8.25 30.65
C ALA A 21 -20.89 7.35 29.38
N GLN A 22 -20.50 7.94 28.26
CA GLN A 22 -20.40 7.20 27.02
C GLN A 22 -19.31 6.14 27.22
N LYS A 23 -19.64 4.88 26.98
CA LYS A 23 -18.68 3.79 27.12
C LYS A 23 -17.51 4.07 26.20
N ALA A 24 -16.28 3.92 26.69
CA ALA A 24 -15.09 4.09 25.85
C ALA A 24 -15.16 3.14 24.64
N PRO A 25 -14.81 3.60 23.44
CA PRO A 25 -14.82 2.76 22.24
C PRO A 25 -13.84 1.61 22.38
N THR A 26 -14.20 0.47 21.77
CA THR A 26 -13.36 -0.74 21.79
C THR A 26 -12.43 -0.78 20.58
N LEU A 27 -11.39 -1.62 20.62
CA LEU A 27 -10.48 -1.84 19.52
C LEU A 27 -11.23 -2.35 18.26
N GLU A 28 -12.22 -3.24 18.48
CA GLU A 28 -13.06 -3.78 17.41
C GLU A 28 -13.79 -2.66 16.65
N GLN A 29 -14.31 -1.67 17.35
CA GLN A 29 -14.99 -0.53 16.73
C GLN A 29 -14.03 0.32 15.88
N PHE A 30 -12.78 0.52 16.31
CA PHE A 30 -11.77 1.22 15.49
C PHE A 30 -11.37 0.45 14.23
N LEU A 31 -11.46 -0.88 14.24
CA LEU A 31 -11.13 -1.77 13.12
C LEU A 31 -12.36 -2.27 12.34
N SER A 32 -13.57 -1.76 12.63
CA SER A 32 -14.82 -2.26 12.04
C SER A 32 -15.13 -1.71 10.66
N ALA A 33 -14.50 -0.60 10.26
CA ALA A 33 -14.81 0.02 8.97
C ALA A 33 -14.30 -0.84 7.80
N PRO A 34 -15.13 -1.05 6.75
CA PRO A 34 -14.67 -1.78 5.57
C PRO A 34 -13.57 -1.01 4.85
N PHE A 35 -12.54 -1.73 4.44
CA PHE A 35 -11.42 -1.18 3.68
C PHE A 35 -11.59 -1.46 2.18
N PRO A 36 -11.58 -0.44 1.29
CA PRO A 36 -11.72 -0.63 -0.16
C PRO A 36 -10.38 -0.89 -0.83
N THR A 37 -10.39 -1.82 -1.79
CA THR A 37 -9.30 -2.04 -2.73
C THR A 37 -9.84 -2.10 -4.16
N GLU A 38 -8.97 -1.97 -5.17
CA GLU A 38 -9.26 -2.24 -6.57
C GLU A 38 -10.40 -1.38 -7.17
N LEU A 39 -10.38 -0.07 -6.95
CA LEU A 39 -11.35 0.83 -7.58
C LEU A 39 -11.19 0.79 -9.10
N THR A 40 -12.08 0.04 -9.78
CA THR A 40 -11.94 -0.32 -11.20
C THR A 40 -13.16 0.16 -11.99
N PRO A 41 -12.99 1.14 -12.92
CA PRO A 41 -14.08 1.61 -13.77
C PRO A 41 -14.44 0.56 -14.84
N ALA A 42 -15.73 0.48 -15.14
CA ALA A 42 -16.21 -0.33 -16.26
C ALA A 42 -15.93 0.36 -17.61
N PRO A 43 -15.72 -0.38 -18.70
CA PRO A 43 -15.45 0.19 -20.02
C PRO A 43 -16.63 0.94 -20.63
N ALA A 44 -17.82 0.80 -20.06
CA ALA A 44 -19.06 1.46 -20.51
C ALA A 44 -20.01 1.71 -19.34
N LYS A 45 -21.09 2.47 -19.60
CA LYS A 45 -22.22 2.70 -18.69
C LYS A 45 -21.88 3.47 -17.41
N GLY A 46 -20.68 4.02 -17.28
CA GLY A 46 -20.26 4.82 -16.12
C GLY A 46 -20.17 4.05 -14.79
N ARG A 47 -20.18 2.72 -14.81
CA ARG A 47 -20.12 1.87 -13.63
C ARG A 47 -18.73 1.81 -13.04
N VAL A 48 -18.63 1.46 -11.76
CA VAL A 48 -17.36 1.21 -11.06
C VAL A 48 -17.52 0.06 -10.08
N ALA A 49 -16.49 -0.75 -9.95
CA ALA A 49 -16.41 -1.84 -8.97
C ALA A 49 -15.23 -1.63 -8.02
N TRP A 50 -15.32 -2.23 -6.86
CA TRP A 50 -14.24 -2.32 -5.88
C TRP A 50 -14.47 -3.53 -4.96
N VAL A 51 -13.46 -3.90 -4.21
CA VAL A 51 -13.58 -4.89 -3.14
C VAL A 51 -13.64 -4.16 -1.80
N PHE A 52 -14.58 -4.54 -0.94
CA PHE A 52 -14.52 -4.21 0.48
C PHE A 52 -14.06 -5.42 1.29
N ASN A 53 -13.05 -5.21 2.12
CA ASN A 53 -12.70 -6.07 3.22
C ASN A 53 -13.37 -5.51 4.49
N ALA A 54 -14.45 -6.14 4.93
CA ALA A 54 -15.21 -5.78 6.12
C ALA A 54 -14.95 -6.83 7.21
N GLU A 55 -14.09 -6.50 8.17
CA GLU A 55 -13.72 -7.41 9.26
C GLU A 55 -13.25 -8.81 8.76
N GLY A 56 -12.40 -8.82 7.72
CA GLY A 56 -11.89 -10.05 7.09
C GLY A 56 -12.79 -10.66 6.03
N VAL A 57 -14.05 -10.24 5.96
CA VAL A 57 -15.02 -10.70 4.95
C VAL A 57 -14.89 -9.86 3.69
N ARG A 58 -14.33 -10.46 2.64
CA ARG A 58 -14.07 -9.75 1.39
C ARG A 58 -15.20 -9.96 0.39
N ASN A 59 -15.77 -8.85 -0.10
CA ASN A 59 -16.86 -8.88 -1.09
C ASN A 59 -16.66 -7.83 -2.18
N LEU A 60 -17.07 -8.22 -3.38
CA LEU A 60 -17.14 -7.33 -4.54
C LEU A 60 -18.38 -6.43 -4.43
N TRP A 61 -18.18 -5.15 -4.66
CA TRP A 61 -19.19 -4.11 -4.72
C TRP A 61 -19.21 -3.44 -6.09
N VAL A 62 -20.36 -2.89 -6.46
CA VAL A 62 -20.54 -2.14 -7.69
C VAL A 62 -21.38 -0.89 -7.42
N ALA A 63 -21.05 0.20 -8.08
CA ALA A 63 -21.87 1.40 -8.13
C ALA A 63 -22.25 1.74 -9.58
N GLU A 64 -23.49 2.18 -9.77
CA GLU A 64 -24.07 2.55 -11.05
C GLU A 64 -24.61 3.98 -11.00
N PRO A 65 -24.45 4.79 -12.08
CA PRO A 65 -25.02 6.14 -12.14
C PRO A 65 -26.54 6.11 -11.93
N ALA A 66 -27.08 7.00 -11.09
CA ALA A 66 -28.49 7.08 -10.78
C ALA A 66 -29.27 8.11 -11.65
N GLY A 67 -28.58 8.80 -12.58
CA GLY A 67 -29.19 9.75 -13.51
C GLY A 67 -29.36 11.17 -12.97
N ASP A 68 -29.15 11.40 -11.68
CA ASP A 68 -29.21 12.70 -11.00
C ASP A 68 -27.83 13.24 -10.57
N GLY A 69 -26.76 12.66 -11.12
CA GLY A 69 -25.37 12.98 -10.74
C GLY A 69 -24.92 12.26 -9.46
N THR A 70 -25.69 11.26 -8.99
CA THR A 70 -25.31 10.38 -7.88
C THR A 70 -25.09 8.96 -8.37
N TYR A 71 -24.60 8.11 -7.48
CA TYR A 71 -24.40 6.68 -7.71
C TYR A 71 -25.23 5.87 -6.72
N LYS A 72 -25.70 4.69 -7.16
CA LYS A 72 -26.29 3.67 -6.30
C LYS A 72 -25.34 2.49 -6.21
N SER A 73 -24.89 2.18 -5.02
CA SER A 73 -24.01 1.05 -4.78
C SER A 73 -24.71 -0.13 -4.15
N ARG A 74 -24.20 -1.31 -4.44
CA ARG A 74 -24.62 -2.57 -3.82
C ARG A 74 -23.49 -3.57 -3.77
N GLN A 75 -23.58 -4.46 -2.79
CA GLN A 75 -22.75 -5.65 -2.73
C GLN A 75 -23.16 -6.63 -3.81
N LEU A 76 -22.19 -7.22 -4.51
CA LEU A 76 -22.42 -8.13 -5.63
C LEU A 76 -22.19 -9.60 -5.23
N THR A 77 -21.12 -9.92 -4.50
CA THR A 77 -20.87 -11.24 -3.92
C THR A 77 -21.39 -11.31 -2.49
N SER A 78 -21.52 -12.52 -1.93
CA SER A 78 -22.11 -12.71 -0.59
C SER A 78 -21.29 -13.70 0.27
N TYR A 79 -19.96 -13.57 0.23
CA TYR A 79 -19.08 -14.28 1.16
C TYR A 79 -19.35 -13.81 2.59
N LYS A 80 -19.17 -14.69 3.60
CA LYS A 80 -19.62 -14.41 4.97
C LYS A 80 -18.54 -14.65 6.03
N ASP A 81 -17.45 -15.29 5.66
CA ASP A 81 -16.47 -15.78 6.60
C ASP A 81 -15.16 -14.95 6.53
N ASP A 82 -14.54 -14.70 7.67
CA ASP A 82 -13.16 -14.28 7.81
C ASP A 82 -12.28 -15.53 7.62
N ASP A 83 -12.14 -15.95 6.36
CA ASP A 83 -11.47 -17.20 5.97
C ASP A 83 -10.03 -17.00 5.49
N GLY A 84 -9.54 -15.76 5.49
CA GLY A 84 -8.19 -15.43 5.03
C GLY A 84 -8.00 -15.58 3.52
N GLN A 85 -9.08 -15.67 2.73
CA GLN A 85 -8.96 -15.79 1.28
C GLN A 85 -9.08 -14.41 0.63
N ASP A 86 -8.01 -13.96 -0.03
CA ASP A 86 -8.00 -12.68 -0.73
C ASP A 86 -9.00 -12.65 -1.89
N LEU A 87 -9.41 -11.44 -2.27
CA LEU A 87 -10.25 -11.17 -3.43
C LEU A 87 -9.71 -9.93 -4.14
N GLY A 88 -9.38 -10.07 -5.43
CA GLY A 88 -8.81 -8.98 -6.22
C GLY A 88 -8.63 -9.33 -7.68
N ASN A 89 -7.74 -8.60 -8.38
CA ASN A 89 -7.49 -8.70 -9.81
C ASN A 89 -8.78 -8.56 -10.64
N LEU A 90 -9.52 -7.48 -10.40
CA LEU A 90 -10.79 -7.23 -11.07
C LEU A 90 -10.60 -6.92 -12.55
N SER A 91 -11.35 -7.59 -13.42
CA SER A 91 -11.38 -7.34 -14.85
C SER A 91 -12.82 -7.31 -15.36
N TRP A 92 -13.22 -6.18 -15.94
CA TRP A 92 -14.53 -6.03 -16.55
C TRP A 92 -14.59 -6.68 -17.93
N ALA A 93 -15.71 -7.34 -18.24
CA ALA A 93 -16.04 -7.68 -19.60
C ALA A 93 -16.50 -6.42 -20.37
N PRO A 94 -16.34 -6.38 -21.71
CA PRO A 94 -16.69 -5.21 -22.51
C PRO A 94 -18.18 -4.88 -22.51
N ASP A 95 -19.04 -5.81 -22.11
CA ASP A 95 -20.48 -5.58 -21.92
C ASP A 95 -20.79 -4.65 -20.70
N ALA A 96 -19.82 -4.44 -19.83
CA ALA A 96 -19.95 -3.77 -18.55
C ALA A 96 -21.03 -4.40 -17.63
N GLU A 97 -21.32 -5.69 -17.80
CA GLU A 97 -22.30 -6.48 -17.03
C GLU A 97 -21.64 -7.65 -16.31
N THR A 98 -20.44 -8.02 -16.69
CA THR A 98 -19.69 -9.16 -16.12
C THR A 98 -18.36 -8.71 -15.56
N ILE A 99 -18.03 -9.18 -14.35
CA ILE A 99 -16.73 -8.97 -13.71
C ILE A 99 -16.06 -10.31 -13.48
N VAL A 100 -14.80 -10.42 -13.88
CA VAL A 100 -13.92 -11.54 -13.54
C VAL A 100 -13.02 -11.09 -12.39
N TYR A 101 -12.76 -11.99 -11.45
CA TYR A 101 -11.91 -11.71 -10.29
C TYR A 101 -11.19 -12.97 -9.82
N THR A 102 -10.10 -12.78 -9.10
CA THR A 102 -9.37 -13.84 -8.40
C THR A 102 -9.86 -13.94 -6.97
N ARG A 103 -10.06 -15.16 -6.45
CA ARG A 103 -10.31 -15.39 -5.03
C ARG A 103 -9.41 -16.50 -4.50
N GLY A 104 -8.77 -16.22 -3.36
CA GLY A 104 -7.86 -17.15 -2.69
C GLY A 104 -6.39 -16.87 -2.98
N GLY A 105 -5.55 -17.58 -2.25
CA GLY A 105 -4.10 -17.40 -2.33
C GLY A 105 -3.64 -16.11 -1.64
N ASP A 106 -2.40 -15.78 -1.89
CA ASP A 106 -1.74 -14.53 -1.54
C ASP A 106 -1.51 -13.74 -2.82
N LEU A 107 -2.14 -12.58 -2.96
CA LEU A 107 -2.07 -11.80 -4.21
C LEU A 107 -0.70 -11.13 -4.40
N GLU A 108 0.10 -10.98 -3.35
CA GLU A 108 1.50 -10.50 -3.45
C GLU A 108 2.42 -11.62 -3.96
N PHE A 109 2.20 -12.87 -3.51
CA PHE A 109 2.98 -14.03 -3.91
C PHE A 109 2.11 -15.11 -4.59
N PRO A 110 1.45 -14.81 -5.70
CA PRO A 110 0.38 -15.63 -6.26
C PRO A 110 0.85 -17.01 -6.78
N ASN A 111 2.15 -17.21 -6.98
CA ASN A 111 2.74 -18.48 -7.40
C ASN A 111 3.33 -19.30 -6.23
N ALA A 112 3.22 -18.82 -4.99
CA ALA A 112 3.63 -19.54 -3.80
C ALA A 112 2.56 -20.58 -3.36
N SER A 113 2.84 -21.34 -2.30
CA SER A 113 1.84 -22.18 -1.64
C SER A 113 0.69 -21.30 -1.12
N TYR A 114 -0.54 -21.78 -1.21
CA TYR A 114 -1.69 -20.98 -0.77
C TYR A 114 -1.77 -20.97 0.76
N PRO A 115 -1.84 -19.77 1.38
CA PRO A 115 -1.95 -19.65 2.84
C PRO A 115 -3.31 -20.16 3.32
N ASN A 116 -3.31 -20.85 4.47
CA ASN A 116 -4.51 -21.45 5.05
C ASN A 116 -4.72 -21.06 6.52
N PRO A 117 -4.75 -19.74 6.86
CA PRO A 117 -4.80 -19.28 8.24
C PRO A 117 -6.10 -19.66 8.97
N ALA A 118 -7.15 -20.00 8.23
CA ALA A 118 -8.37 -20.57 8.78
C ALA A 118 -8.26 -22.06 9.13
N SER A 119 -7.13 -22.71 8.83
CA SER A 119 -6.88 -24.14 9.07
C SER A 119 -7.94 -25.04 8.44
N SER A 120 -8.35 -24.75 7.20
CA SER A 120 -9.31 -25.57 6.46
C SER A 120 -8.73 -26.95 6.19
N PRO A 121 -9.36 -28.03 6.68
CA PRO A 121 -8.85 -29.39 6.46
C PRO A 121 -9.00 -29.87 5.00
N GLN A 122 -9.78 -29.18 4.19
CA GLN A 122 -9.91 -29.41 2.74
C GLN A 122 -8.84 -28.69 1.93
N GLY A 123 -8.02 -27.86 2.59
CA GLY A 123 -7.10 -26.94 1.94
C GLY A 123 -7.82 -25.72 1.37
N VAL A 124 -7.07 -24.95 0.57
CA VAL A 124 -7.51 -23.72 -0.08
C VAL A 124 -7.10 -23.74 -1.55
N GLU A 125 -7.83 -23.00 -2.38
CA GLU A 125 -7.57 -22.88 -3.80
C GLU A 125 -7.46 -21.39 -4.16
N GLN A 126 -6.73 -21.08 -5.22
CA GLN A 126 -6.72 -19.76 -5.84
C GLN A 126 -7.40 -19.85 -7.20
N ASP A 127 -8.56 -19.24 -7.30
CA ASP A 127 -9.47 -19.45 -8.42
C ASP A 127 -9.88 -18.16 -9.09
N ILE A 128 -10.13 -18.28 -10.39
CA ILE A 128 -10.75 -17.23 -11.22
C ILE A 128 -12.24 -17.46 -11.29
N TRP A 129 -12.98 -16.43 -10.95
CA TRP A 129 -14.44 -16.42 -10.93
C TRP A 129 -15.00 -15.35 -11.86
N ALA A 130 -16.18 -15.59 -12.41
CA ALA A 130 -16.98 -14.61 -13.13
C ALA A 130 -18.32 -14.41 -12.42
N ILE A 131 -18.77 -13.15 -12.36
CA ILE A 131 -20.08 -12.79 -11.80
C ILE A 131 -20.78 -11.79 -12.70
N SER A 132 -22.10 -12.01 -12.92
CA SER A 132 -22.95 -11.08 -13.64
C SER A 132 -23.61 -10.06 -12.71
N LEU A 133 -23.66 -8.79 -13.12
CA LEU A 133 -24.42 -7.75 -12.42
C LEU A 133 -25.93 -8.00 -12.42
N ASN A 134 -26.43 -8.79 -13.38
CA ASN A 134 -27.86 -9.12 -13.50
C ASN A 134 -28.32 -10.20 -12.50
N GLY A 135 -27.40 -10.67 -11.63
CA GLY A 135 -27.68 -11.67 -10.60
C GLY A 135 -27.15 -13.05 -10.95
N GLY A 136 -27.30 -13.97 -10.00
CA GLY A 136 -26.74 -15.33 -10.05
C GLY A 136 -25.56 -15.51 -9.11
N ALA A 137 -25.18 -16.76 -8.88
CA ALA A 137 -24.00 -17.09 -8.11
C ALA A 137 -22.73 -16.89 -8.97
N PRO A 138 -21.57 -16.54 -8.35
CA PRO A 138 -20.30 -16.56 -9.05
C PRO A 138 -20.03 -17.93 -9.68
N LYS A 139 -19.48 -17.92 -10.88
CA LYS A 139 -19.08 -19.12 -11.61
C LYS A 139 -17.56 -19.24 -11.62
N LYS A 140 -17.02 -20.37 -11.13
CA LYS A 140 -15.59 -20.70 -11.24
C LYS A 140 -15.27 -20.98 -12.71
N LEU A 141 -14.25 -20.29 -13.24
CA LEU A 141 -13.76 -20.46 -14.60
C LEU A 141 -12.53 -21.37 -14.63
N ALA A 142 -11.59 -21.17 -13.71
CA ALA A 142 -10.31 -21.86 -13.69
C ALA A 142 -9.62 -21.73 -12.32
N GLU A 143 -8.59 -22.52 -12.10
CA GLU A 143 -7.57 -22.27 -11.06
C GLU A 143 -6.50 -21.34 -11.63
N GLY A 144 -6.11 -20.30 -10.87
CA GLY A 144 -5.10 -19.31 -11.27
C GLY A 144 -5.40 -17.91 -10.77
N HIS A 145 -4.66 -16.92 -11.32
CA HIS A 145 -4.71 -15.53 -10.88
C HIS A 145 -4.46 -14.54 -12.03
N SER A 146 -4.52 -13.23 -11.76
CA SER A 146 -4.20 -12.14 -12.71
C SER A 146 -4.97 -12.25 -14.03
N ALA A 147 -6.26 -12.50 -13.94
CA ALA A 147 -7.13 -12.70 -15.09
C ALA A 147 -7.45 -11.38 -15.80
N THR A 148 -7.42 -11.39 -17.14
CA THR A 148 -7.81 -10.26 -17.99
C THR A 148 -8.79 -10.71 -19.07
N VAL A 149 -9.92 -10.01 -19.19
CA VAL A 149 -10.96 -10.33 -20.18
C VAL A 149 -10.60 -9.74 -21.53
N SER A 150 -10.72 -10.55 -22.58
CA SER A 150 -10.56 -10.10 -23.98
C SER A 150 -11.54 -8.95 -24.30
N PRO A 151 -11.13 -7.90 -25.02
CA PRO A 151 -12.04 -6.86 -25.52
C PRO A 151 -13.19 -7.40 -26.40
N LYS A 152 -13.10 -8.63 -26.89
CA LYS A 152 -14.18 -9.32 -27.61
C LYS A 152 -15.22 -9.94 -26.68
N GLY A 153 -14.91 -10.06 -25.39
CA GLY A 153 -15.83 -10.60 -24.38
C GLY A 153 -16.05 -12.12 -24.42
N ASP A 154 -15.16 -12.84 -25.08
CA ASP A 154 -15.32 -14.29 -25.29
C ASP A 154 -14.34 -15.14 -24.46
N VAL A 155 -13.17 -14.61 -24.15
CA VAL A 155 -12.06 -15.32 -23.54
C VAL A 155 -11.48 -14.53 -22.37
N VAL A 156 -11.04 -15.24 -21.34
CA VAL A 156 -10.24 -14.73 -20.22
C VAL A 156 -8.84 -15.33 -20.35
N ALA A 157 -7.81 -14.50 -20.45
CA ALA A 157 -6.41 -14.91 -20.28
C ALA A 157 -6.01 -14.76 -18.83
N TYR A 158 -5.21 -15.67 -18.29
CA TYR A 158 -4.83 -15.67 -16.88
C TYR A 158 -3.51 -16.39 -16.66
N LEU A 159 -2.97 -16.27 -15.45
CA LEU A 159 -1.74 -16.94 -15.03
C LEU A 159 -2.07 -18.15 -14.15
N PHE A 160 -1.40 -19.26 -14.46
CA PHE A 160 -1.38 -20.45 -13.62
C PHE A 160 0.00 -21.09 -13.71
N LYS A 161 0.64 -21.30 -12.54
CA LYS A 161 2.02 -21.81 -12.44
C LYS A 161 3.01 -21.04 -13.30
N SER A 162 2.93 -19.72 -13.22
CA SER A 162 3.76 -18.78 -13.98
C SER A 162 3.67 -18.90 -15.52
N GLN A 163 2.63 -19.53 -16.03
CA GLN A 163 2.36 -19.69 -17.46
C GLN A 163 1.00 -19.10 -17.83
N ILE A 164 0.78 -18.83 -19.13
CA ILE A 164 -0.42 -18.17 -19.62
C ILE A 164 -1.43 -19.22 -20.09
N TRP A 165 -2.60 -19.16 -19.52
CA TRP A 165 -3.76 -20.02 -19.80
C TRP A 165 -4.94 -19.19 -20.29
N SER A 166 -5.92 -19.86 -20.84
CA SER A 166 -7.20 -19.25 -21.24
C SER A 166 -8.39 -20.10 -20.83
N ALA A 167 -9.49 -19.40 -20.57
CA ALA A 167 -10.82 -20.01 -20.35
C ALA A 167 -11.86 -19.20 -21.10
N LYS A 168 -12.98 -19.84 -21.50
CA LYS A 168 -14.13 -19.12 -22.01
C LYS A 168 -14.79 -18.33 -20.88
N LEU A 169 -15.19 -17.09 -21.17
CA LEU A 169 -15.87 -16.24 -20.17
C LEU A 169 -17.18 -16.85 -19.66
N ASP A 170 -17.90 -17.56 -20.54
CA ASP A 170 -19.13 -18.27 -20.17
C ASP A 170 -18.85 -19.63 -19.47
N GLY A 171 -17.57 -20.04 -19.36
CA GLY A 171 -17.15 -21.30 -18.75
C GLY A 171 -17.70 -22.55 -19.45
N SER A 172 -17.96 -22.49 -20.77
CA SER A 172 -18.47 -23.61 -21.57
C SER A 172 -17.43 -24.66 -21.87
N ASP A 173 -16.15 -24.26 -21.96
CA ASP A 173 -15.02 -25.12 -22.31
C ASP A 173 -14.08 -25.32 -21.11
N LYS A 174 -13.27 -26.38 -21.18
CA LYS A 174 -12.17 -26.57 -20.22
C LYS A 174 -11.07 -25.55 -20.45
N PRO A 175 -10.45 -25.02 -19.39
CA PRO A 175 -9.26 -24.18 -19.51
C PRO A 175 -8.13 -24.89 -20.27
N GLU A 176 -7.41 -24.14 -21.09
CA GLU A 176 -6.27 -24.64 -21.86
C GLU A 176 -5.05 -23.72 -21.71
N GLN A 177 -3.86 -24.29 -21.76
CA GLN A 177 -2.63 -23.50 -21.80
C GLN A 177 -2.51 -22.80 -23.16
N LEU A 178 -2.55 -21.46 -23.11
CA LEU A 178 -2.54 -20.63 -24.31
C LEU A 178 -1.13 -20.49 -24.90
N ILE A 179 -0.12 -20.34 -24.03
CA ILE A 179 1.26 -20.07 -24.43
C ILE A 179 2.20 -20.97 -23.62
N HIS A 180 3.14 -21.61 -24.31
CA HIS A 180 4.28 -22.30 -23.72
C HIS A 180 5.52 -21.44 -23.92
N ALA A 181 5.98 -20.73 -22.88
CA ALA A 181 7.15 -19.86 -22.93
C ALA A 181 8.13 -20.17 -21.80
N ASN A 182 9.41 -19.90 -22.04
CA ASN A 182 10.42 -20.00 -20.99
C ASN A 182 10.29 -18.85 -19.99
N GLY A 183 10.67 -19.12 -18.74
CA GLY A 183 10.63 -18.14 -17.66
C GLY A 183 9.25 -17.98 -17.01
N ASN A 184 9.11 -16.96 -16.17
CA ASN A 184 7.88 -16.62 -15.50
C ASN A 184 7.15 -15.53 -16.28
N GLN A 185 5.87 -15.76 -16.56
CA GLN A 185 5.05 -14.83 -17.30
C GLN A 185 4.30 -13.91 -16.33
N SER A 186 4.10 -12.64 -16.71
CA SER A 186 3.38 -11.61 -15.95
C SER A 186 2.81 -10.53 -16.88
N GLU A 187 2.11 -9.54 -16.33
CA GLU A 187 1.67 -8.30 -17.02
C GLU A 187 0.85 -8.57 -18.28
N LEU A 188 -0.19 -9.39 -18.18
CA LEU A 188 -1.06 -9.70 -19.32
C LEU A 188 -1.85 -8.46 -19.76
N ARG A 189 -1.73 -8.07 -21.04
CA ARG A 189 -2.49 -6.93 -21.60
C ARG A 189 -2.98 -7.23 -23.01
N TRP A 190 -4.29 -7.22 -23.20
CA TRP A 190 -4.88 -7.36 -24.53
C TRP A 190 -4.65 -6.11 -25.39
N SER A 191 -4.47 -6.30 -26.69
CA SER A 191 -4.59 -5.20 -27.65
C SER A 191 -6.01 -4.64 -27.64
N PRO A 192 -6.22 -3.33 -27.89
CA PRO A 192 -7.56 -2.72 -27.90
C PRO A 192 -8.59 -3.44 -28.79
N ASP A 193 -8.15 -4.02 -29.92
CA ASP A 193 -9.00 -4.79 -30.83
C ASP A 193 -9.19 -6.28 -30.43
N GLY A 194 -8.53 -6.74 -29.34
CA GLY A 194 -8.56 -8.10 -28.86
C GLY A 194 -7.96 -9.14 -29.83
N SER A 195 -7.12 -8.73 -30.78
CA SER A 195 -6.46 -9.65 -31.72
C SER A 195 -5.17 -10.24 -31.15
N LYS A 196 -4.54 -9.56 -30.19
CA LYS A 196 -3.24 -9.93 -29.64
C LYS A 196 -3.23 -9.78 -28.12
N LEU A 197 -2.30 -10.51 -27.48
CA LEU A 197 -2.03 -10.42 -26.04
C LEU A 197 -0.54 -10.17 -25.83
N THR A 198 -0.18 -9.10 -25.09
CA THR A 198 1.19 -8.91 -24.59
C THR A 198 1.36 -9.49 -23.20
N PHE A 199 2.59 -9.82 -22.86
CA PHE A 199 3.01 -10.25 -21.53
C PHE A 199 4.50 -9.98 -21.33
N ALA A 200 4.93 -9.80 -20.09
CA ALA A 200 6.34 -9.80 -19.70
C ALA A 200 6.79 -11.24 -19.44
N SER A 201 7.94 -11.62 -20.00
CA SER A 201 8.58 -12.93 -19.82
C SER A 201 9.90 -12.74 -19.06
N ARG A 202 9.87 -12.94 -17.74
CA ARG A 202 11.05 -12.79 -16.85
C ARG A 202 11.90 -14.06 -16.85
N ARG A 203 13.20 -13.92 -17.08
CA ARG A 203 14.15 -15.03 -17.23
C ARG A 203 15.42 -14.78 -16.41
N ASN A 204 15.35 -15.04 -15.10
CA ASN A 204 16.44 -14.81 -14.15
C ASN A 204 16.94 -13.35 -14.15
N ASP A 205 17.94 -13.05 -15.00
CA ASP A 205 18.67 -11.79 -15.06
C ASP A 205 18.24 -10.84 -16.22
N HIS A 206 17.27 -11.23 -17.03
CA HIS A 206 16.74 -10.43 -18.14
C HIS A 206 15.25 -10.70 -18.37
N GLY A 207 14.61 -9.90 -19.22
CA GLY A 207 13.20 -10.07 -19.54
C GLY A 207 12.86 -9.57 -20.94
N PHE A 208 11.74 -10.06 -21.49
CA PHE A 208 11.24 -9.67 -22.81
C PHE A 208 9.75 -9.37 -22.75
N ILE A 209 9.29 -8.49 -23.64
CA ILE A 209 7.85 -8.38 -23.94
C ILE A 209 7.52 -9.36 -25.08
N GLY A 210 6.64 -10.33 -24.77
CA GLY A 210 6.06 -11.25 -25.74
C GLY A 210 4.74 -10.71 -26.31
N VAL A 211 4.46 -11.04 -27.56
CA VAL A 211 3.18 -10.76 -28.24
C VAL A 211 2.66 -12.05 -28.84
N TYR A 212 1.49 -12.46 -28.40
CA TYR A 212 0.76 -13.61 -28.95
C TYR A 212 -0.34 -13.13 -29.89
N ASP A 213 -0.33 -13.61 -31.15
CA ASP A 213 -1.40 -13.40 -32.12
C ASP A 213 -2.43 -14.53 -31.99
N VAL A 214 -3.67 -14.16 -31.60
CA VAL A 214 -4.73 -15.14 -31.32
C VAL A 214 -5.16 -15.92 -32.56
N ALA A 215 -5.25 -15.26 -33.72
CA ALA A 215 -5.70 -15.90 -34.96
C ALA A 215 -4.60 -16.76 -35.59
N ALA A 216 -3.37 -16.25 -35.61
CA ALA A 216 -2.22 -16.97 -36.18
C ALA A 216 -1.67 -18.04 -35.21
N LYS A 217 -2.04 -18.02 -33.96
CA LYS A 217 -1.47 -18.84 -32.85
C LYS A 217 0.07 -18.78 -32.86
N SER A 218 0.61 -17.59 -33.05
CA SER A 218 2.05 -17.35 -33.14
C SER A 218 2.53 -16.41 -32.05
N LEU A 219 3.76 -16.61 -31.61
CA LEU A 219 4.43 -15.83 -30.59
C LEU A 219 5.66 -15.15 -31.17
N ILE A 220 5.81 -13.86 -30.92
CA ILE A 220 7.03 -13.10 -31.19
C ILE A 220 7.47 -12.36 -29.91
N TYR A 221 8.76 -11.99 -29.86
CA TYR A 221 9.30 -11.12 -28.82
C TYR A 221 9.69 -9.78 -29.45
N LEU A 222 9.41 -8.68 -28.71
CA LEU A 222 9.66 -7.32 -29.19
C LEU A 222 11.13 -6.96 -28.98
N ASP A 223 11.83 -6.64 -30.09
CA ASP A 223 13.19 -6.07 -30.11
C ASP A 223 14.12 -6.65 -29.01
N PRO A 224 14.36 -7.99 -29.00
CA PRO A 224 15.04 -8.66 -27.86
C PRO A 224 16.44 -8.11 -27.62
N SER A 225 16.79 -7.94 -26.33
CA SER A 225 18.11 -7.46 -25.88
C SER A 225 18.62 -8.29 -24.68
N VAL A 226 19.75 -7.87 -24.12
CA VAL A 226 20.31 -8.44 -22.89
C VAL A 226 19.73 -7.81 -21.61
N ASP A 227 18.93 -6.76 -21.78
CA ASP A 227 18.34 -5.99 -20.67
C ASP A 227 16.98 -6.56 -20.26
N SER A 228 16.30 -5.91 -19.32
CA SER A 228 14.97 -6.27 -18.87
C SER A 228 13.93 -5.34 -19.48
N ASP A 229 13.00 -5.92 -20.24
CA ASP A 229 11.85 -5.23 -20.83
C ASP A 229 10.60 -5.47 -19.96
N VAL A 230 9.88 -4.39 -19.60
CA VAL A 230 8.70 -4.40 -18.73
C VAL A 230 7.69 -3.33 -19.16
N ASP A 231 6.51 -3.33 -18.53
CA ASP A 231 5.48 -2.27 -18.64
C ASP A 231 5.02 -1.95 -20.05
N ALA A 232 4.52 -2.95 -20.76
CA ALA A 232 4.03 -2.78 -22.12
C ALA A 232 2.73 -1.94 -22.17
N ALA A 233 2.68 -0.94 -23.05
CA ALA A 233 1.50 -0.12 -23.35
C ALA A 233 1.14 -0.15 -24.84
N TRP A 234 -0.09 -0.56 -25.14
CA TRP A 234 -0.60 -0.61 -26.51
C TRP A 234 -0.91 0.77 -27.08
N SER A 235 -0.62 0.96 -28.36
CA SER A 235 -1.21 2.06 -29.13
C SER A 235 -2.72 1.85 -29.32
N PRO A 236 -3.52 2.93 -29.38
CA PRO A 236 -4.98 2.81 -29.56
C PRO A 236 -5.39 2.07 -30.84
N ASP A 237 -4.54 2.06 -31.88
CA ASP A 237 -4.75 1.38 -33.16
C ASP A 237 -4.34 -0.11 -33.16
N SER A 238 -3.85 -0.64 -32.03
CA SER A 238 -3.40 -2.03 -31.85
C SER A 238 -2.19 -2.44 -32.70
N HIS A 239 -1.45 -1.50 -33.32
CA HIS A 239 -0.34 -1.81 -34.19
C HIS A 239 1.03 -1.68 -33.53
N ARG A 240 1.17 -0.86 -32.52
CA ARG A 240 2.44 -0.56 -31.85
C ARG A 240 2.34 -0.78 -30.35
N ILE A 241 3.49 -1.06 -29.72
CA ILE A 241 3.61 -1.26 -28.28
C ILE A 241 4.79 -0.44 -27.80
N ALA A 242 4.56 0.42 -26.80
CA ALA A 242 5.63 1.04 -26.02
C ALA A 242 5.98 0.16 -24.84
N PHE A 243 7.26 0.12 -24.45
CA PHE A 243 7.72 -0.61 -23.26
C PHE A 243 8.98 0.03 -22.69
N LEU A 244 9.21 -0.20 -21.40
CA LEU A 244 10.43 0.18 -20.72
C LEU A 244 11.53 -0.85 -20.98
N ARG A 245 12.75 -0.38 -21.21
CA ARG A 245 13.97 -1.18 -21.19
C ARG A 245 14.89 -0.67 -20.11
N ILE A 246 15.18 -1.54 -19.13
CA ILE A 246 16.01 -1.22 -17.98
C ILE A 246 17.28 -2.04 -18.06
N ALA A 247 18.44 -1.37 -18.06
CA ALA A 247 19.73 -2.04 -18.10
C ALA A 247 19.91 -2.90 -16.84
N VAL A 248 20.36 -4.14 -17.04
CA VAL A 248 20.63 -5.06 -15.93
C VAL A 248 21.91 -4.62 -15.21
N ALA A 249 21.76 -4.18 -13.96
CA ALA A 249 22.89 -3.88 -13.08
C ALA A 249 23.34 -5.16 -12.38
N LYS A 250 24.60 -5.56 -12.58
CA LYS A 250 25.20 -6.69 -11.87
C LYS A 250 26.16 -6.18 -10.81
N GLY A 251 26.00 -6.69 -9.59
CA GLY A 251 26.94 -6.45 -8.50
C GLY A 251 26.61 -5.27 -7.60
N ASP A 252 25.46 -4.62 -7.77
CA ASP A 252 24.96 -3.66 -6.80
C ASP A 252 24.74 -4.35 -5.47
N LEU A 253 25.22 -3.69 -4.39
CA LEU A 253 24.95 -4.16 -3.05
C LEU A 253 23.53 -3.73 -2.63
N PRO A 254 22.77 -4.59 -1.92
CA PRO A 254 21.51 -4.17 -1.32
C PRO A 254 21.70 -2.92 -0.46
N PHE A 255 20.66 -2.06 -0.43
CA PHE A 255 20.68 -0.79 0.31
C PHE A 255 21.76 0.23 -0.14
N SER A 256 22.37 0.02 -1.29
CA SER A 256 23.16 1.07 -1.93
C SER A 256 22.22 2.15 -2.47
N PRO A 257 22.46 3.44 -2.20
CA PRO A 257 21.63 4.51 -2.72
C PRO A 257 21.60 4.51 -4.26
N ARG A 258 20.43 4.35 -4.85
CA ARG A 258 20.23 4.24 -6.30
C ARG A 258 19.75 5.58 -6.87
N ARG A 259 20.71 6.50 -7.05
CA ARG A 259 20.42 7.86 -7.54
C ARG A 259 20.78 8.06 -9.00
N GLU A 260 21.74 7.31 -9.50
CA GLU A 260 22.27 7.43 -10.86
C GLU A 260 22.99 6.15 -11.30
N GLY A 261 23.32 6.05 -12.60
CA GLY A 261 24.20 5.01 -13.13
C GLY A 261 23.53 3.76 -13.67
N GLN A 262 22.22 3.70 -13.75
CA GLN A 262 21.47 2.60 -14.37
C GLN A 262 20.60 3.14 -15.51
N PRO A 263 21.12 3.23 -16.74
CA PRO A 263 20.38 3.79 -17.87
C PRO A 263 19.12 2.97 -18.15
N TRP A 264 18.06 3.69 -18.53
CA TRP A 264 16.81 3.09 -18.94
C TRP A 264 16.22 3.90 -20.12
N SER A 265 15.37 3.27 -20.89
CA SER A 265 14.81 3.86 -22.11
C SER A 265 13.38 3.43 -22.35
N ILE A 266 12.69 4.20 -23.20
CA ILE A 266 11.38 3.86 -23.74
C ILE A 266 11.59 3.43 -25.19
N ARG A 267 11.06 2.27 -25.53
CA ARG A 267 11.10 1.70 -26.86
C ARG A 267 9.69 1.57 -27.43
N ILE A 268 9.57 1.64 -28.73
CA ILE A 268 8.32 1.33 -29.45
C ILE A 268 8.62 0.25 -30.49
N ALA A 269 7.78 -0.77 -30.54
CA ALA A 269 7.88 -1.84 -31.49
C ALA A 269 6.57 -2.06 -32.28
N ASP A 270 6.70 -2.53 -33.53
CA ASP A 270 5.59 -3.00 -34.32
C ASP A 270 5.10 -4.36 -33.81
N ALA A 271 3.80 -4.45 -33.52
CA ALA A 271 3.19 -5.61 -32.91
C ALA A 271 3.12 -6.86 -33.79
N SER A 272 3.38 -6.75 -35.10
CA SER A 272 3.33 -7.86 -36.05
C SER A 272 4.71 -8.40 -36.40
N THR A 273 5.72 -7.55 -36.41
CA THR A 273 7.10 -7.91 -36.81
C THR A 273 8.06 -8.01 -35.62
N GLY A 274 7.71 -7.46 -34.47
CA GLY A 274 8.57 -7.35 -33.31
C GLY A 274 9.72 -6.35 -33.45
N LYS A 275 9.85 -5.66 -34.60
CA LYS A 275 10.91 -4.67 -34.79
C LYS A 275 10.65 -3.42 -34.00
N GLY A 276 11.61 -3.04 -33.17
CA GLY A 276 11.52 -1.89 -32.29
C GLY A 276 12.63 -0.86 -32.50
N GLN A 277 12.41 0.31 -31.91
CA GLN A 277 13.39 1.39 -31.83
C GLN A 277 13.26 2.13 -30.53
N GLU A 278 14.35 2.70 -30.05
CA GLU A 278 14.35 3.64 -28.93
C GLU A 278 13.75 4.97 -29.39
N ILE A 279 12.85 5.52 -28.56
CA ILE A 279 12.26 6.84 -28.77
C ILE A 279 12.76 7.86 -27.77
N TRP A 280 13.18 7.39 -26.59
CA TRP A 280 13.65 8.23 -25.51
C TRP A 280 14.52 7.43 -24.54
N HIS A 281 15.46 8.07 -23.87
CA HIS A 281 16.24 7.51 -22.77
C HIS A 281 16.46 8.54 -21.68
N ALA A 282 16.69 8.07 -20.44
CA ALA A 282 17.00 8.92 -19.31
C ALA A 282 18.39 9.56 -19.48
N ASP A 283 18.49 10.86 -19.17
CA ASP A 283 19.77 11.56 -19.17
C ASP A 283 20.69 10.97 -18.07
N PRO A 284 22.03 10.98 -18.27
CA PRO A 284 22.97 10.64 -17.20
C PRO A 284 22.82 11.52 -15.95
N GLY A 285 23.18 10.99 -14.80
CA GLY A 285 23.08 11.68 -13.51
C GLY A 285 21.79 11.36 -12.75
N THR A 286 21.33 12.30 -11.93
CA THR A 286 20.12 12.14 -11.10
C THR A 286 18.92 11.74 -11.95
N GLY A 287 18.24 10.66 -11.52
CA GLY A 287 17.08 10.08 -12.24
C GLY A 287 17.46 9.16 -13.41
N SER A 288 18.75 8.84 -13.60
CA SER A 288 19.14 7.80 -14.57
C SER A 288 18.90 6.37 -14.07
N VAL A 289 18.41 6.20 -12.85
CA VAL A 289 17.82 4.96 -12.35
C VAL A 289 16.31 5.06 -12.51
N PHE A 290 15.68 4.02 -13.07
CA PHE A 290 14.23 3.96 -13.13
C PHE A 290 13.64 3.81 -11.74
N HIS A 291 12.67 4.65 -11.41
CA HIS A 291 11.90 4.56 -10.19
C HIS A 291 10.41 4.47 -10.55
N GLU A 292 9.78 3.40 -10.10
CA GLU A 292 8.36 3.13 -10.35
C GLU A 292 7.48 4.07 -9.52
N MET A 293 6.35 4.48 -10.11
CA MET A 293 5.23 5.05 -9.34
C MET A 293 4.57 3.95 -8.50
N VAL A 294 3.78 4.34 -7.52
CA VAL A 294 2.90 3.40 -6.78
C VAL A 294 1.84 2.78 -7.69
N ALA A 295 1.45 3.47 -8.77
CA ALA A 295 0.52 2.96 -9.77
C ALA A 295 1.13 1.79 -10.57
N ASP A 296 0.30 0.81 -10.95
CA ASP A 296 0.74 -0.35 -11.76
C ASP A 296 1.12 0.02 -13.19
N ASN A 297 0.57 1.12 -13.74
CA ASN A 297 0.79 1.54 -15.13
C ASN A 297 1.90 2.58 -15.23
N GLN A 298 3.12 2.14 -15.52
CA GLN A 298 4.28 3.03 -15.65
C GLN A 298 4.32 3.76 -17.00
N LEU A 299 3.71 3.21 -18.04
CA LEU A 299 3.59 3.83 -19.36
C LEU A 299 2.13 3.99 -19.76
N ILE A 300 1.78 5.17 -20.28
CA ILE A 300 0.44 5.44 -20.79
C ILE A 300 0.56 6.05 -22.19
N TRP A 301 -0.04 5.38 -23.19
CA TRP A 301 -0.19 5.94 -24.52
C TRP A 301 -1.38 6.90 -24.57
N THR A 302 -1.14 8.15 -24.94
CA THR A 302 -2.15 9.21 -24.89
C THR A 302 -2.40 9.86 -26.24
N ALA A 303 -3.39 10.75 -26.29
CA ALA A 303 -3.70 11.53 -27.47
C ALA A 303 -2.48 12.33 -27.98
N GLY A 304 -2.44 12.58 -29.27
CA GLY A 304 -1.33 13.27 -29.94
C GLY A 304 -0.08 12.42 -30.09
N ASP A 305 -0.22 11.09 -30.04
CA ASP A 305 0.90 10.14 -30.15
C ASP A 305 2.01 10.45 -29.14
N ARG A 306 1.65 10.44 -27.86
CA ARG A 306 2.58 10.68 -26.76
C ARG A 306 2.55 9.54 -25.74
N ILE A 307 3.70 9.30 -25.13
CA ILE A 307 3.87 8.38 -23.99
C ILE A 307 4.07 9.21 -22.72
N ILE A 308 3.25 8.95 -21.73
CA ILE A 308 3.41 9.49 -20.38
C ILE A 308 4.15 8.45 -19.53
N PHE A 309 5.10 8.92 -18.72
CA PHE A 309 5.95 8.06 -17.91
C PHE A 309 6.50 8.78 -16.68
N PRO A 310 6.88 8.06 -15.61
CA PRO A 310 7.55 8.64 -14.46
C PRO A 310 9.03 8.92 -14.74
N TRP A 311 9.54 10.05 -14.26
CA TRP A 311 10.98 10.33 -14.26
C TRP A 311 11.37 11.27 -13.13
N GLU A 312 12.44 10.92 -12.44
CA GLU A 312 12.91 11.61 -11.23
C GLU A 312 14.11 12.54 -11.47
N ARG A 313 14.25 13.09 -12.67
CA ARG A 313 15.39 13.91 -13.08
C ARG A 313 15.74 15.04 -12.12
N GLY A 314 14.73 15.68 -11.53
CA GLY A 314 14.88 16.79 -10.58
C GLY A 314 15.01 16.38 -9.11
N GLY A 315 15.09 15.09 -8.82
CA GLY A 315 15.08 14.57 -7.44
C GLY A 315 13.67 14.41 -6.86
N TRP A 316 12.63 14.55 -7.70
CA TRP A 316 11.23 14.33 -7.39
C TRP A 316 10.60 13.52 -8.53
N LEU A 317 9.73 12.58 -8.17
CA LEU A 317 9.07 11.71 -9.13
C LEU A 317 7.91 12.45 -9.80
N HIS A 318 8.07 12.73 -11.08
CA HIS A 318 7.14 13.50 -11.89
C HIS A 318 6.65 12.76 -13.11
N LEU A 319 5.48 13.17 -13.64
CA LEU A 319 5.02 12.76 -14.96
C LEU A 319 5.73 13.57 -16.05
N TRP A 320 6.21 12.84 -17.03
CA TRP A 320 6.81 13.38 -18.25
C TRP A 320 6.09 12.85 -19.48
N SER A 321 6.23 13.53 -20.59
CA SER A 321 5.57 13.23 -21.85
C SER A 321 6.56 13.28 -22.99
N ALA A 322 6.74 12.16 -23.74
CA ALA A 322 7.58 12.10 -24.93
C ALA A 322 6.76 11.78 -26.20
N PRO A 323 7.12 12.34 -27.36
CA PRO A 323 6.50 11.96 -28.64
C PRO A 323 6.87 10.51 -29.00
N VAL A 324 5.95 9.74 -29.57
CA VAL A 324 6.22 8.37 -30.05
C VAL A 324 7.21 8.33 -31.21
N THR A 325 7.43 9.45 -31.88
CA THR A 325 8.43 9.62 -32.95
C THR A 325 9.83 9.90 -32.45
N GLY A 326 10.00 9.98 -31.13
CA GLY A 326 11.25 10.37 -30.50
C GLY A 326 11.40 11.88 -30.30
N GLY A 327 12.36 12.25 -29.44
CA GLY A 327 12.68 13.65 -29.13
C GLY A 327 12.65 13.95 -27.64
N ALA A 328 12.74 15.24 -27.30
CA ALA A 328 12.80 15.69 -25.91
C ALA A 328 11.49 15.41 -25.15
N ALA A 329 11.60 14.89 -23.95
CA ALA A 329 10.47 14.77 -23.03
C ALA A 329 10.11 16.14 -22.42
N LYS A 330 8.82 16.36 -22.20
CA LYS A 330 8.27 17.52 -21.53
C LYS A 330 7.84 17.16 -20.10
N LEU A 331 8.26 17.95 -19.11
CA LEU A 331 7.79 17.83 -17.73
C LEU A 331 6.33 18.30 -17.66
N LEU A 332 5.45 17.46 -17.10
CA LEU A 332 4.01 17.79 -16.95
C LEU A 332 3.66 18.30 -15.57
N THR A 333 4.37 17.88 -14.53
CA THR A 333 4.04 18.11 -13.13
C THR A 333 5.22 18.75 -12.37
N PRO A 334 5.58 20.03 -12.70
CA PRO A 334 6.73 20.68 -12.10
C PRO A 334 6.48 21.04 -10.62
N GLY A 335 7.49 20.86 -9.74
CA GLY A 335 7.41 21.24 -8.33
C GLY A 335 8.31 20.41 -7.43
N ASN A 336 8.16 20.58 -6.11
CA ASN A 336 8.84 19.80 -5.09
C ASN A 336 7.81 18.85 -4.44
N PHE A 337 7.40 17.83 -5.16
CA PHE A 337 6.41 16.84 -4.74
C PHE A 337 6.56 15.56 -5.57
N GLU A 338 5.95 14.48 -5.13
CA GLU A 338 5.95 13.18 -5.81
C GLU A 338 4.55 12.83 -6.33
N VAL A 339 4.50 12.25 -7.53
CA VAL A 339 3.29 11.63 -8.12
C VAL A 339 3.26 10.15 -7.72
N GLU A 340 2.07 9.64 -7.36
CA GLU A 340 1.92 8.24 -6.94
C GLU A 340 1.00 7.42 -7.85
N TYR A 341 -0.24 7.87 -8.06
CA TYR A 341 -1.23 7.19 -8.90
C TYR A 341 -1.58 8.05 -10.10
N VAL A 342 -1.79 7.41 -11.23
CA VAL A 342 -2.10 8.10 -12.49
C VAL A 342 -3.11 7.30 -13.31
N ALA A 343 -4.03 8.00 -13.97
CA ALA A 343 -4.93 7.43 -14.97
C ALA A 343 -5.15 8.43 -16.11
N ALA A 344 -5.38 7.92 -17.31
CA ALA A 344 -5.77 8.72 -18.46
C ALA A 344 -7.25 8.53 -18.78
N SER A 345 -7.88 9.57 -19.34
CA SER A 345 -9.20 9.44 -19.94
C SER A 345 -9.15 8.52 -21.17
N ASP A 346 -10.27 7.86 -21.51
CA ASP A 346 -10.34 6.90 -22.63
C ASP A 346 -9.88 7.49 -23.97
N ASN A 347 -10.12 8.78 -24.18
CA ASN A 347 -9.66 9.50 -25.38
C ASN A 347 -8.20 9.98 -25.28
N GLY A 348 -7.52 9.72 -24.14
CA GLY A 348 -6.14 10.08 -23.88
C GLY A 348 -5.86 11.59 -23.81
N GLN A 349 -6.88 12.46 -23.69
CA GLN A 349 -6.70 13.91 -23.68
C GLN A 349 -6.45 14.49 -22.31
N GLU A 350 -6.84 13.81 -21.26
CA GLU A 350 -6.68 14.23 -19.86
C GLU A 350 -5.99 13.13 -19.06
N ILE A 351 -5.18 13.56 -18.11
CA ILE A 351 -4.48 12.72 -17.14
C ILE A 351 -4.89 13.21 -15.76
N VAL A 352 -5.36 12.31 -14.90
CA VAL A 352 -5.53 12.57 -13.47
C VAL A 352 -4.46 11.84 -12.69
N TYR A 353 -3.98 12.46 -11.61
CA TYR A 353 -2.98 11.84 -10.75
C TYR A 353 -3.17 12.27 -9.30
N SER A 354 -2.70 11.47 -8.36
CA SER A 354 -2.56 11.87 -6.96
C SER A 354 -1.11 12.20 -6.63
N SER A 355 -0.92 13.19 -5.77
CA SER A 355 0.39 13.64 -5.35
C SER A 355 0.34 14.33 -3.98
N ASN A 356 1.51 14.55 -3.38
CA ASN A 356 1.66 15.37 -2.19
C ASN A 356 2.00 16.84 -2.52
N GLN A 357 1.59 17.31 -3.69
CA GLN A 357 1.70 18.73 -4.08
C GLN A 357 0.91 19.59 -3.09
N ASP A 358 1.53 20.71 -2.65
CA ASP A 358 1.00 21.71 -1.71
C ASP A 358 0.73 21.23 -0.27
N ASP A 359 0.69 19.91 0.01
CA ASP A 359 0.71 19.33 1.35
C ASP A 359 1.49 18.03 1.36
N ILE A 360 2.73 18.10 1.82
CA ILE A 360 3.70 17.00 1.73
C ILE A 360 3.27 15.74 2.52
N ASP A 361 2.43 15.88 3.54
CA ASP A 361 1.96 14.80 4.41
C ASP A 361 0.51 14.37 4.12
N ARG A 362 -0.05 14.81 2.97
CA ARG A 362 -1.35 14.37 2.42
C ARG A 362 -1.23 14.00 0.94
N ARG A 363 -2.35 13.59 0.36
CA ARG A 363 -2.49 13.34 -1.08
C ARG A 363 -3.73 14.02 -1.60
N HIS A 364 -3.58 14.74 -2.70
CA HIS A 364 -4.68 15.36 -3.42
C HIS A 364 -4.64 14.98 -4.90
N VAL A 365 -5.79 15.10 -5.55
CA VAL A 365 -5.93 14.77 -6.98
C VAL A 365 -5.78 16.01 -7.82
N TRP A 366 -5.02 15.86 -8.87
CA TRP A 366 -4.69 16.89 -9.87
C TRP A 366 -4.98 16.36 -11.27
N LYS A 367 -5.12 17.27 -12.20
CA LYS A 367 -5.34 16.96 -13.62
C LYS A 367 -4.38 17.74 -14.50
N VAL A 368 -3.89 17.12 -15.58
CA VAL A 368 -3.02 17.77 -16.56
C VAL A 368 -3.26 17.20 -17.97
N SER A 369 -3.07 18.03 -19.00
CA SER A 369 -3.07 17.56 -20.39
C SER A 369 -1.74 16.84 -20.73
N PRO A 370 -1.72 15.81 -21.60
CA PRO A 370 -0.49 15.21 -22.11
C PRO A 370 0.49 16.19 -22.77
N MET A 371 0.00 17.35 -23.19
CA MET A 371 0.74 18.43 -23.82
C MET A 371 0.96 19.63 -22.88
N GLY A 372 0.32 19.63 -21.71
CA GLY A 372 0.31 20.73 -20.75
C GLY A 372 1.50 20.70 -19.79
N ASP A 373 1.62 21.77 -19.00
CA ASP A 373 2.60 21.95 -17.93
C ASP A 373 2.00 22.78 -16.78
N HIS A 374 0.69 22.92 -16.78
CA HIS A 374 -0.07 23.63 -15.75
C HIS A 374 -1.11 22.67 -15.16
N PRO A 375 -0.76 21.92 -14.11
CA PRO A 375 -1.72 21.07 -13.40
C PRO A 375 -2.86 21.89 -12.80
N GLU A 376 -4.08 21.35 -12.89
CA GLU A 376 -5.29 21.86 -12.26
C GLU A 376 -5.59 21.06 -11.00
N GLU A 377 -5.77 21.75 -9.87
CA GLU A 377 -6.18 21.13 -8.61
C GLU A 377 -7.64 20.64 -8.72
N ILE A 378 -7.87 19.36 -8.40
CA ILE A 378 -9.19 18.74 -8.43
C ILE A 378 -9.74 18.56 -7.01
N THR A 379 -8.88 18.19 -6.06
CA THR A 379 -9.24 18.08 -4.64
C THR A 379 -8.23 18.79 -3.76
N SER A 380 -8.66 19.25 -2.58
CA SER A 380 -7.83 20.00 -1.63
C SER A 380 -8.39 19.91 -0.21
N GLY A 381 -7.69 20.53 0.75
CA GLY A 381 -8.13 20.63 2.14
C GLY A 381 -7.45 19.64 3.08
N THR A 382 -8.19 19.08 4.03
CA THR A 382 -7.63 18.19 5.08
C THR A 382 -7.84 16.70 4.79
N GLY A 383 -8.39 16.37 3.64
CA GLY A 383 -8.59 15.01 3.15
C GLY A 383 -7.33 14.36 2.58
N ILE A 384 -7.46 13.12 2.22
CA ILE A 384 -6.48 12.33 1.49
C ILE A 384 -7.24 11.67 0.35
N GLU A 385 -6.91 12.01 -0.89
CA GLU A 385 -7.51 11.46 -2.09
C GLU A 385 -6.44 10.78 -2.93
N THR A 386 -6.69 9.52 -3.30
CA THR A 386 -5.75 8.68 -4.03
C THR A 386 -6.45 7.80 -5.05
N SER A 387 -5.69 7.07 -5.85
CA SER A 387 -6.18 6.12 -6.86
C SER A 387 -7.26 6.72 -7.76
N PRO A 388 -7.03 7.92 -8.36
CA PRO A 388 -8.01 8.52 -9.24
C PRO A 388 -8.21 7.70 -10.51
N VAL A 389 -9.47 7.54 -10.93
CA VAL A 389 -9.84 6.91 -12.19
C VAL A 389 -10.93 7.71 -12.89
N PHE A 390 -11.00 7.61 -14.21
CA PHE A 390 -12.11 8.14 -14.99
C PHE A 390 -13.21 7.08 -15.12
N ALA A 391 -14.47 7.49 -14.98
CA ALA A 391 -15.58 6.68 -15.46
C ALA A 391 -15.58 6.65 -17.00
N SER A 392 -16.34 5.74 -17.60
CA SER A 392 -16.37 5.54 -19.07
C SER A 392 -16.91 6.74 -19.88
N ASP A 393 -17.34 7.82 -19.25
CA ASP A 393 -17.66 9.08 -19.93
C ASP A 393 -16.41 9.95 -20.19
N GLY A 394 -15.24 9.52 -19.68
CA GLY A 394 -13.96 10.21 -19.78
C GLY A 394 -13.91 11.55 -19.06
N ARG A 395 -14.85 11.85 -18.16
CA ARG A 395 -14.97 13.13 -17.45
C ARG A 395 -15.20 12.99 -15.96
N THR A 396 -16.05 12.04 -15.56
CA THR A 396 -16.36 11.76 -14.16
C THR A 396 -15.13 11.15 -13.50
N ILE A 397 -14.62 11.79 -12.43
CA ILE A 397 -13.48 11.31 -11.67
C ILE A 397 -13.98 10.63 -10.41
N LEU A 398 -13.47 9.43 -10.16
CA LEU A 398 -13.70 8.64 -8.97
C LEU A 398 -12.37 8.45 -8.24
N VAL A 399 -12.41 8.40 -6.92
CA VAL A 399 -11.22 8.33 -6.06
C VAL A 399 -11.44 7.40 -4.88
N LEU A 400 -10.36 6.97 -4.24
CA LEU A 400 -10.39 6.53 -2.85
C LEU A 400 -10.06 7.74 -1.98
N ARG A 401 -10.88 7.99 -0.94
CA ARG A 401 -10.69 9.13 -0.06
C ARG A 401 -10.74 8.75 1.42
N SER A 402 -10.02 9.51 2.25
CA SER A 402 -10.07 9.45 3.71
C SER A 402 -9.79 10.81 4.33
N ASP A 403 -9.83 10.89 5.65
CA ASP A 403 -9.33 12.01 6.44
C ASP A 403 -8.92 11.52 7.85
N ALA A 404 -8.71 12.42 8.78
CA ALA A 404 -8.32 12.04 10.15
C ALA A 404 -9.38 11.22 10.92
N HIS A 405 -10.67 11.36 10.58
CA HIS A 405 -11.80 10.75 11.30
C HIS A 405 -12.62 9.80 10.43
N THR A 406 -12.31 9.77 9.14
CA THR A 406 -13.05 9.03 8.12
C THR A 406 -12.12 8.03 7.44
N THR A 407 -12.47 6.75 7.52
CA THR A 407 -11.71 5.67 6.89
C THR A 407 -11.71 5.78 5.37
N MET A 408 -10.77 5.08 4.72
CA MET A 408 -10.69 5.01 3.26
C MET A 408 -12.00 4.49 2.67
N ARG A 409 -12.52 5.16 1.62
CA ARG A 409 -13.75 4.77 0.91
C ARG A 409 -13.78 5.29 -0.51
N PRO A 410 -14.50 4.62 -1.43
CA PRO A 410 -14.67 5.10 -2.79
C PRO A 410 -15.61 6.30 -2.84
N ALA A 411 -15.26 7.30 -3.62
CA ALA A 411 -16.03 8.54 -3.75
C ALA A 411 -16.04 9.07 -5.18
N LEU A 412 -17.10 9.79 -5.51
CA LEU A 412 -17.24 10.63 -6.69
C LEU A 412 -16.69 12.03 -6.39
N VAL A 413 -15.88 12.57 -7.28
CA VAL A 413 -15.52 14.00 -7.29
C VAL A 413 -16.63 14.77 -8.04
N ALA A 414 -17.47 15.44 -7.27
CA ALA A 414 -18.56 16.27 -7.82
C ALA A 414 -18.07 17.70 -8.13
N ALA A 415 -18.96 18.53 -8.64
CA ALA A 415 -18.63 19.93 -8.94
C ALA A 415 -18.10 20.68 -7.71
N LYS A 416 -17.13 21.60 -7.92
CA LYS A 416 -16.46 22.38 -6.87
C LYS A 416 -15.69 21.52 -5.85
N SER A 417 -15.11 20.43 -6.28
CA SER A 417 -14.32 19.51 -5.44
C SER A 417 -15.08 18.89 -4.27
N GLU A 418 -16.42 18.88 -4.31
CA GLU A 418 -17.24 18.15 -3.34
C GLU A 418 -17.06 16.64 -3.54
N LEU A 419 -16.74 15.94 -2.46
CA LEU A 419 -16.57 14.48 -2.48
C LEU A 419 -17.83 13.79 -1.96
N ARG A 420 -18.39 12.89 -2.77
CA ARG A 420 -19.59 12.11 -2.43
C ARG A 420 -19.25 10.64 -2.36
N ASP A 421 -19.39 10.07 -1.17
CA ASP A 421 -19.13 8.65 -0.96
C ASP A 421 -20.06 7.79 -1.80
N LEU A 422 -19.50 6.75 -2.43
CA LEU A 422 -20.30 5.82 -3.24
C LEU A 422 -21.08 4.82 -2.40
N ALA A 423 -20.59 4.46 -1.20
CA ALA A 423 -21.20 3.46 -0.32
C ALA A 423 -21.24 3.93 1.16
N PRO A 424 -21.87 5.07 1.50
CA PRO A 424 -21.88 5.57 2.87
C PRO A 424 -22.57 4.61 3.85
N GLN A 425 -23.49 3.76 3.38
CA GLN A 425 -24.19 2.77 4.17
C GLN A 425 -23.31 1.59 4.63
N ALA A 426 -22.11 1.43 4.08
CA ALA A 426 -21.20 0.36 4.46
C ALA A 426 -20.45 0.64 5.78
N LEU A 427 -20.39 1.90 6.22
CA LEU A 427 -19.78 2.25 7.49
C LEU A 427 -20.68 1.83 8.67
N PRO A 428 -20.17 1.08 9.66
CA PRO A 428 -20.94 0.72 10.84
C PRO A 428 -21.42 1.96 11.62
N ALA A 429 -22.66 1.90 12.14
CA ALA A 429 -23.29 3.02 12.84
C ALA A 429 -22.59 3.37 14.16
N ASP A 430 -21.87 2.44 14.75
CA ASP A 430 -21.14 2.58 16.02
C ASP A 430 -19.62 2.79 15.78
N PHE A 431 -19.21 3.08 14.54
CA PHE A 431 -17.84 3.47 14.24
C PHE A 431 -17.45 4.71 15.03
N PRO A 432 -16.30 4.72 15.75
CA PRO A 432 -16.02 5.69 16.80
C PRO A 432 -15.39 7.00 16.30
N ALA A 433 -15.85 7.57 15.18
CA ALA A 433 -15.29 8.77 14.59
C ALA A 433 -15.15 9.95 15.58
N SER A 434 -16.10 10.12 16.51
CA SER A 434 -16.06 11.20 17.51
C SER A 434 -15.02 11.00 18.63
N ALA A 435 -14.49 9.79 18.78
CA ALA A 435 -13.45 9.48 19.74
C ALA A 435 -12.03 9.60 19.17
N MET A 436 -11.92 9.79 17.87
CA MET A 436 -10.64 9.98 17.20
C MET A 436 -10.09 11.37 17.39
N VAL A 437 -8.76 11.47 17.27
CA VAL A 437 -8.04 12.75 17.29
C VAL A 437 -7.43 13.02 15.92
N ALA A 438 -7.47 14.27 15.48
CA ALA A 438 -6.72 14.66 14.29
C ALA A 438 -5.22 14.70 14.62
N PRO A 439 -4.38 13.91 13.95
CA PRO A 439 -2.95 13.92 14.20
C PRO A 439 -2.35 15.27 13.79
N GLN A 440 -1.40 15.74 14.60
CA GLN A 440 -0.68 16.97 14.33
C GLN A 440 0.59 16.66 13.54
N GLN A 441 0.85 17.40 12.47
CA GLN A 441 2.13 17.37 11.78
C GLN A 441 3.21 17.89 12.73
N VAL A 442 4.30 17.15 12.87
CA VAL A 442 5.49 17.58 13.59
C VAL A 442 6.72 17.33 12.73
N VAL A 443 7.67 18.26 12.80
CA VAL A 443 9.00 18.09 12.22
C VAL A 443 9.99 18.06 13.37
N LEU A 444 10.75 17.00 13.44
CA LEU A 444 11.73 16.79 14.50
C LEU A 444 13.12 16.54 13.93
N SER A 445 14.15 16.74 14.73
CA SER A 445 15.51 16.46 14.31
C SER A 445 15.91 15.04 14.69
N ALA A 446 16.38 14.27 13.73
CA ALA A 446 17.13 13.06 13.97
C ALA A 446 18.40 13.35 14.79
N ALA A 447 19.03 12.33 15.37
CA ALA A 447 20.24 12.52 16.20
C ALA A 447 21.44 13.10 15.42
N ASP A 448 21.48 12.91 14.11
CA ASP A 448 22.46 13.50 13.20
C ASP A 448 22.04 14.85 12.58
N GLY A 449 20.88 15.39 12.98
CA GLY A 449 20.37 16.69 12.56
C GLY A 449 19.46 16.67 11.33
N MET A 450 19.22 15.52 10.68
CA MET A 450 18.26 15.44 9.58
C MET A 450 16.86 15.79 10.09
N GLN A 451 16.10 16.59 9.32
CA GLN A 451 14.71 16.89 9.64
C GLN A 451 13.85 15.74 9.12
N ILE A 452 13.02 15.18 10.01
CA ILE A 452 12.09 14.10 9.72
C ILE A 452 10.67 14.48 10.14
N HIS A 453 9.71 14.02 9.40
CA HIS A 453 8.30 14.29 9.64
C HIS A 453 7.67 13.22 10.52
N GLY A 454 6.64 13.60 11.27
CA GLY A 454 5.85 12.69 12.08
C GLY A 454 4.43 13.17 12.29
N GLN A 455 3.59 12.25 12.69
CA GLN A 455 2.20 12.49 13.06
C GLN A 455 2.06 12.26 14.55
N LEU A 456 1.68 13.32 15.28
CA LEU A 456 1.53 13.28 16.71
C LEU A 456 0.05 13.16 17.08
N PHE A 457 -0.33 12.04 17.67
CA PHE A 457 -1.66 11.79 18.22
C PHE A 457 -1.65 12.14 19.69
N LEU A 458 -2.42 13.14 20.08
CA LEU A 458 -2.54 13.58 21.46
C LEU A 458 -3.85 13.07 22.07
N PRO A 459 -3.82 12.41 23.22
CA PRO A 459 -5.05 11.97 23.88
C PRO A 459 -5.91 13.19 24.28
N HIS A 460 -7.24 13.01 24.32
CA HIS A 460 -8.17 14.10 24.66
C HIS A 460 -7.89 14.75 26.03
N ASN A 461 -7.30 14.01 26.96
CA ASN A 461 -6.95 14.48 28.29
C ASN A 461 -5.49 14.95 28.44
N VAL A 462 -4.77 15.19 27.34
CA VAL A 462 -3.34 15.57 27.36
C VAL A 462 -3.04 16.80 28.25
N ASN A 463 -4.02 17.67 28.48
CA ASN A 463 -3.90 18.88 29.30
C ASN A 463 -4.42 18.71 30.75
N ASP A 464 -4.55 17.49 31.24
CA ASP A 464 -5.04 17.19 32.61
C ASP A 464 -4.00 17.48 33.73
N GLY A 465 -2.81 17.92 33.35
CA GLY A 465 -1.70 18.21 34.26
C GLY A 465 -0.84 16.99 34.63
N ASN A 466 -1.16 15.82 34.07
CA ASN A 466 -0.38 14.60 34.26
C ASN A 466 0.60 14.40 33.11
N ARG A 467 1.61 13.57 33.33
CA ARG A 467 2.48 13.06 32.28
C ARG A 467 1.95 11.72 31.78
N HIS A 468 1.81 11.61 30.46
CA HIS A 468 1.27 10.45 29.77
C HIS A 468 2.36 9.48 29.33
N PRO A 469 2.11 8.15 29.28
CA PRO A 469 2.99 7.24 28.57
C PRO A 469 2.98 7.58 27.07
N ALA A 470 4.07 7.29 26.39
CA ALA A 470 4.19 7.59 24.97
C ALA A 470 4.69 6.40 24.17
N LEU A 471 4.28 6.32 22.90
CA LEU A 471 4.67 5.28 21.96
C LEU A 471 5.15 5.91 20.65
N VAL A 472 6.23 5.37 20.11
CA VAL A 472 6.66 5.66 18.75
C VAL A 472 6.24 4.50 17.85
N PHE A 473 5.59 4.81 16.74
CA PHE A 473 5.27 3.87 15.68
C PHE A 473 6.21 4.08 14.49
N PHE A 474 6.82 3.00 14.01
CA PHE A 474 7.57 2.95 12.76
C PHE A 474 6.85 2.06 11.76
N HIS A 475 6.65 2.60 10.54
CA HIS A 475 6.07 1.83 9.44
C HIS A 475 7.08 0.83 8.85
N GLY A 476 6.59 -0.13 8.10
CA GLY A 476 7.41 -1.08 7.33
C GLY A 476 7.85 -0.53 5.97
N GLY A 477 8.46 -1.37 5.19
CA GLY A 477 8.80 -1.07 3.81
C GLY A 477 10.30 -1.04 3.50
N SER A 478 11.07 -0.01 3.60
CA SER A 478 10.98 1.38 4.10
C SER A 478 10.25 2.38 3.19
N ARG A 479 10.04 2.08 1.93
CA ARG A 479 9.47 2.97 0.89
C ARG A 479 7.99 3.24 1.11
N ARG A 480 7.65 3.85 2.26
CA ARG A 480 6.27 4.23 2.67
C ARG A 480 6.31 5.62 3.29
N GLN A 481 5.14 6.25 3.40
CA GLN A 481 4.91 7.48 4.13
C GLN A 481 3.60 7.38 4.89
N MET A 482 3.61 7.60 6.20
CA MET A 482 2.39 7.77 6.99
C MET A 482 1.80 9.16 6.75
N LEU A 483 0.48 9.25 6.66
CA LEU A 483 -0.25 10.46 6.26
C LEU A 483 -1.04 11.04 7.45
N LEU A 484 -1.45 12.29 7.37
CA LEU A 484 -2.24 12.99 8.39
C LEU A 484 -3.73 12.56 8.38
N GLY A 485 -3.96 11.25 8.21
CA GLY A 485 -5.27 10.61 8.16
C GLY A 485 -5.13 9.12 7.89
N TRP A 486 -6.26 8.45 7.63
CA TRP A 486 -6.30 7.03 7.33
C TRP A 486 -5.54 6.71 6.04
N HIS A 487 -4.69 5.69 6.11
CA HIS A 487 -3.80 5.33 5.02
C HIS A 487 -4.51 4.53 3.91
N TYR A 488 -4.02 4.62 2.68
CA TYR A 488 -4.57 3.94 1.51
C TYR A 488 -4.11 2.47 1.35
N MET A 489 -3.25 1.96 2.23
CA MET A 489 -2.90 0.55 2.35
C MET A 489 -3.54 -0.04 3.60
N LEU A 490 -4.10 -1.25 3.51
CA LEU A 490 -4.83 -1.91 4.60
C LEU A 490 -3.98 -2.03 5.87
N TYR A 491 -2.73 -2.49 5.73
CA TYR A 491 -1.79 -2.63 6.86
C TYR A 491 -1.68 -1.33 7.67
N TYR A 492 -1.44 -0.20 6.98
CA TYR A 492 -1.25 1.09 7.65
C TYR A 492 -2.56 1.79 8.01
N SER A 493 -3.67 1.42 7.37
CA SER A 493 -5.01 1.76 7.83
C SER A 493 -5.27 1.12 9.21
N ASN A 494 -4.94 -0.16 9.37
CA ASN A 494 -5.01 -0.86 10.65
C ASN A 494 -4.06 -0.24 11.70
N ALA A 495 -2.83 0.11 11.31
CA ALA A 495 -1.88 0.79 12.19
C ALA A 495 -2.39 2.18 12.61
N TYR A 496 -3.03 2.93 11.71
CA TYR A 496 -3.68 4.21 12.05
C TYR A 496 -4.81 4.01 13.07
N ALA A 497 -5.67 2.99 12.87
CA ALA A 497 -6.71 2.61 13.83
C ALA A 497 -6.11 2.30 15.21
N MET A 498 -5.01 1.54 15.24
CA MET A 498 -4.30 1.20 16.48
C MET A 498 -3.73 2.45 17.15
N ASN A 499 -3.10 3.38 16.41
CA ASN A 499 -2.60 4.64 16.97
C ASN A 499 -3.75 5.50 17.53
N GLN A 500 -4.90 5.55 16.87
CA GLN A 500 -6.12 6.21 17.37
C GLN A 500 -6.64 5.54 18.66
N TYR A 501 -6.68 4.21 18.67
CA TYR A 501 -7.11 3.47 19.87
C TYR A 501 -6.17 3.73 21.04
N LEU A 502 -4.85 3.68 20.84
CA LEU A 502 -3.86 4.01 21.87
C LEU A 502 -4.02 5.44 22.40
N ALA A 503 -4.24 6.42 21.50
CA ALA A 503 -4.52 7.80 21.91
C ALA A 503 -5.80 7.90 22.75
N SER A 504 -6.87 7.17 22.37
CA SER A 504 -8.11 7.11 23.17
C SER A 504 -7.91 6.51 24.57
N ARG A 505 -6.86 5.72 24.75
CA ARG A 505 -6.48 5.10 26.05
C ARG A 505 -5.49 5.94 26.85
N GLY A 506 -5.17 7.15 26.37
CA GLY A 506 -4.32 8.11 27.10
C GLY A 506 -2.83 8.03 26.77
N TYR A 507 -2.44 7.36 25.70
CA TYR A 507 -1.07 7.40 25.20
C TYR A 507 -0.85 8.60 24.27
N VAL A 508 0.30 9.25 24.37
CA VAL A 508 0.82 10.12 23.32
C VAL A 508 1.47 9.22 22.28
N VAL A 509 1.03 9.28 21.01
CA VAL A 509 1.57 8.43 19.95
C VAL A 509 2.22 9.29 18.88
N LEU A 510 3.45 8.93 18.48
CA LEU A 510 4.22 9.56 17.41
C LEU A 510 4.47 8.52 16.30
N ALA A 511 3.79 8.66 15.18
CA ALA A 511 4.12 7.91 13.97
C ALA A 511 5.20 8.68 13.19
N VAL A 512 6.30 8.00 12.83
CA VAL A 512 7.49 8.64 12.25
C VAL A 512 7.66 8.24 10.80
N ASN A 513 7.85 9.25 9.93
CA ASN A 513 8.34 9.09 8.58
C ASN A 513 9.87 9.24 8.61
N TYR A 514 10.56 8.10 8.77
CA TYR A 514 12.01 8.04 8.87
C TYR A 514 12.66 8.08 7.47
N ARG A 515 13.95 8.45 7.42
CA ARG A 515 14.74 8.41 6.16
C ARG A 515 14.62 7.05 5.49
N SER A 516 14.87 6.98 4.20
CA SER A 516 14.57 5.85 3.32
C SER A 516 13.06 5.66 2.99
N GLY A 517 12.14 6.43 3.59
CA GLY A 517 10.74 6.52 3.17
C GLY A 517 10.55 7.34 1.90
N ILE A 518 9.30 7.44 1.42
CA ILE A 518 8.89 8.21 0.23
C ILE A 518 8.21 9.53 0.63
N GLY A 519 7.92 10.39 -0.35
CA GLY A 519 7.17 11.63 -0.19
C GLY A 519 8.03 12.87 0.05
N TYR A 520 9.32 12.70 0.33
CA TYR A 520 10.25 13.79 0.68
C TYR A 520 11.42 13.92 -0.31
N GLY A 521 11.28 13.33 -1.50
CA GLY A 521 12.25 13.38 -2.59
C GLY A 521 13.38 12.36 -2.51
N LEU A 522 14.12 12.27 -3.62
CA LEU A 522 15.18 11.28 -3.85
C LEU A 522 16.23 11.21 -2.73
N ASN A 523 16.68 12.36 -2.22
CA ASN A 523 17.74 12.38 -1.21
C ASN A 523 17.31 11.81 0.14
N PHE A 524 16.02 11.92 0.47
CA PHE A 524 15.44 11.33 1.65
C PHE A 524 15.22 9.83 1.45
N ARG A 525 14.63 9.45 0.31
CA ARG A 525 14.38 8.06 -0.05
C ARG A 525 15.68 7.26 -0.21
N GLU A 526 16.66 7.82 -0.89
CA GLU A 526 17.98 7.21 -1.10
C GLU A 526 19.00 7.75 -0.09
N ALA A 527 18.64 7.78 1.19
CA ALA A 527 19.52 8.20 2.26
C ALA A 527 20.80 7.34 2.27
N LEU A 528 21.91 7.94 2.70
CA LEU A 528 23.18 7.22 2.80
C LEU A 528 23.17 6.27 4.01
N ASN A 529 23.77 5.10 3.85
CA ASN A 529 23.98 4.13 4.91
C ASN A 529 22.68 3.62 5.56
N TYR A 530 21.59 3.52 4.82
CA TYR A 530 20.33 3.00 5.34
C TYR A 530 20.29 1.46 5.34
N GLY A 531 19.42 0.86 6.13
CA GLY A 531 19.23 -0.57 6.23
C GLY A 531 20.52 -1.32 6.52
N ALA A 532 20.79 -2.39 5.77
CA ALA A 532 21.97 -3.23 5.92
C ALA A 532 23.30 -2.49 5.66
N ALA A 533 23.25 -1.32 5.02
CA ALA A 533 24.43 -0.54 4.68
C ALA A 533 24.89 0.42 5.79
N GLY A 534 24.36 0.32 7.00
CA GLY A 534 24.84 1.15 8.12
C GLY A 534 23.77 1.61 9.11
N ALA A 535 22.50 1.24 8.91
CA ALA A 535 21.39 1.52 9.83
C ALA A 535 21.24 3.01 10.19
N SER A 536 21.39 3.92 9.21
CA SER A 536 21.37 5.36 9.49
C SER A 536 20.03 5.86 10.05
N GLU A 537 18.93 5.11 9.84
CA GLU A 537 17.61 5.35 10.43
C GLU A 537 17.61 5.24 11.96
N PHE A 538 18.63 4.64 12.55
CA PHE A 538 18.76 4.63 14.01
C PHE A 538 18.88 6.06 14.58
N ASN A 539 19.43 7.02 13.81
CA ASN A 539 19.40 8.43 14.20
C ASN A 539 17.98 8.99 14.30
N ASP A 540 17.06 8.51 13.42
CA ASP A 540 15.65 8.91 13.43
C ASP A 540 14.94 8.28 14.63
N VAL A 541 15.25 7.01 14.92
CA VAL A 541 14.76 6.31 16.12
C VAL A 541 15.16 7.08 17.38
N GLN A 542 16.42 7.47 17.52
CA GLN A 542 16.90 8.25 18.66
C GLN A 542 16.23 9.64 18.71
N GLY A 543 16.12 10.33 17.57
CA GLY A 543 15.49 11.64 17.47
C GLY A 543 14.04 11.62 17.94
N ALA A 544 13.28 10.60 17.53
CA ALA A 544 11.88 10.41 17.93
C ALA A 544 11.73 10.25 19.46
N GLY A 545 12.55 9.41 20.06
CA GLY A 545 12.55 9.23 21.52
C GLY A 545 12.97 10.47 22.30
N LEU A 546 13.99 11.17 21.82
CA LEU A 546 14.43 12.44 22.43
C LEU A 546 13.38 13.54 22.29
N TYR A 547 12.68 13.60 21.15
CA TYR A 547 11.54 14.51 20.96
C TYR A 547 10.44 14.24 21.99
N LEU A 548 9.99 12.99 22.16
CA LEU A 548 8.98 12.63 23.14
C LEU A 548 9.45 12.90 24.57
N ARG A 549 10.71 12.54 24.89
CA ARG A 549 11.31 12.76 26.21
C ARG A 549 11.40 14.24 26.61
N SER A 550 11.51 15.14 25.63
CA SER A 550 11.58 16.59 25.86
C SER A 550 10.21 17.23 26.13
N ARG A 551 9.12 16.55 25.85
CA ARG A 551 7.76 17.07 26.01
C ARG A 551 7.35 17.11 27.49
N ALA A 552 6.65 18.18 27.88
CA ALA A 552 6.19 18.36 29.25
C ALA A 552 5.02 17.41 29.62
N ASP A 553 4.24 16.99 28.62
CA ASP A 553 3.09 16.11 28.74
C ASP A 553 3.44 14.60 28.65
N VAL A 554 4.72 14.25 28.43
CA VAL A 554 5.19 12.86 28.34
C VAL A 554 5.98 12.46 29.59
N ASP A 555 5.74 11.24 30.08
CA ASP A 555 6.56 10.62 31.10
C ASP A 555 7.82 9.99 30.46
N PRO A 556 9.01 10.53 30.73
CA PRO A 556 10.25 10.06 30.10
C PRO A 556 10.65 8.63 30.49
N ALA A 557 10.06 8.07 31.54
CA ALA A 557 10.29 6.69 31.97
C ALA A 557 9.33 5.69 31.32
N ARG A 558 8.34 6.15 30.55
CA ARG A 558 7.29 5.33 29.94
C ARG A 558 7.17 5.63 28.44
N ILE A 559 8.29 5.53 27.73
CA ILE A 559 8.34 5.67 26.27
C ILE A 559 8.62 4.29 25.68
N GLY A 560 7.76 3.83 24.75
CA GLY A 560 7.89 2.54 24.07
C GLY A 560 7.94 2.66 22.57
N LEU A 561 8.22 1.53 21.90
CA LEU A 561 8.30 1.38 20.46
C LEU A 561 7.33 0.33 19.98
N TRP A 562 6.73 0.53 18.78
CA TRP A 562 6.08 -0.56 18.08
C TRP A 562 6.15 -0.35 16.57
N GLY A 563 6.13 -1.44 15.82
CA GLY A 563 6.13 -1.43 14.38
C GLY A 563 6.20 -2.84 13.81
N GLY A 564 5.97 -2.94 12.49
CA GLY A 564 6.03 -4.20 11.78
C GLY A 564 6.99 -4.15 10.60
N SER A 565 7.52 -5.34 10.21
CA SER A 565 8.44 -5.46 9.09
C SER A 565 9.70 -4.61 9.30
N TYR A 566 10.03 -3.73 8.39
CA TYR A 566 11.10 -2.74 8.61
C TYR A 566 10.88 -1.89 9.87
N GLY A 567 9.62 -1.60 10.24
CA GLY A 567 9.29 -0.93 11.51
C GLY A 567 9.56 -1.80 12.73
N GLY A 568 9.40 -3.13 12.61
CA GLY A 568 9.83 -4.12 13.60
C GLY A 568 11.35 -4.13 13.76
N TYR A 569 12.09 -4.12 12.63
CA TYR A 569 13.54 -3.92 12.62
C TYR A 569 13.96 -2.67 13.40
N LEU A 570 13.34 -1.51 13.13
CA LEU A 570 13.67 -0.25 13.83
C LEU A 570 13.27 -0.31 15.32
N THR A 571 12.18 -1.00 15.66
CA THR A 571 11.77 -1.27 17.03
C THR A 571 12.82 -2.11 17.74
N ALA A 572 13.21 -3.25 17.19
CA ALA A 572 14.27 -4.11 17.73
C ALA A 572 15.60 -3.38 17.87
N LEU A 573 15.98 -2.60 16.84
CA LEU A 573 17.21 -1.80 16.84
C LEU A 573 17.19 -0.74 17.95
N GLY A 574 16.05 -0.05 18.13
CA GLY A 574 15.83 0.92 19.20
C GLY A 574 15.94 0.28 20.60
N LEU A 575 15.34 -0.88 20.80
CA LEU A 575 15.43 -1.61 22.07
C LEU A 575 16.84 -2.16 22.32
N ALA A 576 17.54 -2.61 21.29
CA ALA A 576 18.90 -3.12 21.43
C ALA A 576 19.92 -2.01 21.77
N ARG A 577 19.83 -0.85 21.09
CA ARG A 577 20.85 0.21 21.16
C ARG A 577 20.50 1.38 22.07
N ALA A 578 19.23 1.53 22.45
CA ALA A 578 18.74 2.64 23.24
C ALA A 578 17.71 2.19 24.32
N SER A 579 17.99 1.08 25.04
CA SER A 579 17.17 0.60 26.14
C SER A 579 17.04 1.59 27.31
N ASP A 580 17.91 2.61 27.39
CA ASP A 580 17.81 3.69 28.37
C ASP A 580 16.81 4.79 27.95
N LEU A 581 16.44 4.82 26.68
CA LEU A 581 15.44 5.73 26.12
C LEU A 581 14.07 5.07 25.99
N TYR A 582 14.05 3.78 25.67
CA TYR A 582 12.84 3.01 25.40
C TYR A 582 12.63 1.89 26.42
N ALA A 583 11.55 1.99 27.18
CA ALA A 583 11.31 1.12 28.32
C ALA A 583 10.66 -0.23 27.94
N ALA A 584 10.01 -0.34 26.79
CA ALA A 584 9.40 -1.58 26.28
C ALA A 584 9.13 -1.46 24.76
N GLY A 585 8.90 -2.58 24.07
CA GLY A 585 8.53 -2.54 22.65
C GLY A 585 7.71 -3.73 22.18
N VAL A 586 7.04 -3.55 21.04
CA VAL A 586 6.32 -4.60 20.32
C VAL A 586 6.86 -4.68 18.91
N ASP A 587 7.46 -5.79 18.59
CA ASP A 587 8.09 -6.09 17.32
C ASP A 587 7.22 -7.10 16.57
N MET A 588 6.61 -6.64 15.48
CA MET A 588 5.81 -7.49 14.60
C MET A 588 6.67 -7.85 13.39
N HIS A 589 6.97 -9.13 13.22
CA HIS A 589 7.68 -9.69 12.07
C HIS A 589 8.86 -8.82 11.57
N GLY A 590 9.70 -8.36 12.50
CA GLY A 590 10.86 -7.52 12.18
C GLY A 590 12.05 -8.30 11.66
N VAL A 591 12.96 -7.60 10.96
CA VAL A 591 14.26 -8.12 10.53
C VAL A 591 15.26 -7.99 11.67
N HIS A 592 16.01 -9.04 11.97
CA HIS A 592 16.94 -9.07 13.10
C HIS A 592 18.39 -9.35 12.69
N ASP A 593 18.59 -10.02 11.53
CA ASP A 593 19.89 -10.23 10.85
C ASP A 593 19.75 -10.01 9.34
N TRP A 594 20.27 -8.90 8.84
CA TRP A 594 20.24 -8.60 7.42
C TRP A 594 20.89 -9.67 6.52
N ASN A 595 21.83 -10.47 7.03
CA ASN A 595 22.40 -11.55 6.24
C ASN A 595 21.45 -12.74 6.04
N THR A 596 20.47 -12.89 6.93
CA THR A 596 19.36 -13.85 6.79
C THR A 596 18.28 -13.27 5.85
N GLU A 597 17.98 -11.98 5.95
CA GLU A 597 16.91 -11.31 5.20
C GLU A 597 17.24 -11.08 3.72
N ILE A 598 18.43 -10.54 3.41
CA ILE A 598 18.80 -10.13 2.05
C ILE A 598 18.57 -11.22 0.98
N PRO A 599 18.87 -12.51 1.21
CA PRO A 599 18.63 -13.57 0.24
C PRO A 599 17.17 -13.74 -0.21
N THR A 600 16.19 -13.25 0.55
CA THR A 600 14.75 -13.37 0.22
C THR A 600 14.39 -12.52 -1.00
N PHE A 601 14.96 -11.31 -1.11
CA PHE A 601 14.72 -10.37 -2.21
C PHE A 601 15.91 -10.20 -3.17
N ALA A 602 17.11 -10.61 -2.75
CA ALA A 602 18.32 -10.60 -3.57
C ALA A 602 18.94 -12.02 -3.61
N SER A 603 18.28 -12.93 -4.30
CA SER A 603 18.59 -14.37 -4.32
C SER A 603 20.03 -14.71 -4.75
N GLY A 604 20.74 -13.76 -5.39
CA GLY A 604 22.17 -13.87 -5.74
C GLY A 604 23.13 -13.50 -4.61
N TYR A 605 22.65 -12.92 -3.51
CA TYR A 605 23.48 -12.53 -2.39
C TYR A 605 23.96 -13.76 -1.60
N ARG A 606 25.27 -13.78 -1.33
CA ARG A 606 25.91 -14.77 -0.46
C ARG A 606 26.87 -14.05 0.47
N PRO A 607 26.68 -14.10 1.79
CA PRO A 607 27.55 -13.40 2.76
C PRO A 607 29.04 -13.75 2.59
N GLY A 608 29.35 -15.01 2.28
CA GLY A 608 30.73 -15.49 2.06
C GLY A 608 31.44 -14.86 0.86
N ASP A 609 30.69 -14.40 -0.16
CA ASP A 609 31.25 -13.79 -1.36
C ASP A 609 31.47 -12.26 -1.20
N ARG A 610 30.88 -11.66 -0.16
CA ARG A 610 30.85 -10.21 0.11
C ARG A 610 31.14 -9.93 1.59
N THR A 611 32.25 -10.44 2.11
CA THR A 611 32.54 -10.47 3.56
C THR A 611 32.51 -9.12 4.24
N ASP A 612 32.98 -8.04 3.57
CA ASP A 612 32.95 -6.69 4.15
C ASP A 612 31.52 -6.15 4.26
N PHE A 613 30.71 -6.37 3.23
CA PHE A 613 29.29 -5.97 3.28
C PHE A 613 28.50 -6.84 4.27
N ALA A 614 28.77 -8.15 4.32
CA ALA A 614 28.13 -9.05 5.28
C ALA A 614 28.43 -8.65 6.74
N ARG A 615 29.66 -8.22 7.02
CA ARG A 615 30.02 -7.65 8.33
C ARG A 615 29.25 -6.36 8.62
N LEU A 616 29.14 -5.44 7.66
CA LEU A 616 28.38 -4.20 7.80
C LEU A 616 26.88 -4.49 8.00
N ALA A 617 26.31 -5.43 7.25
CA ALA A 617 24.93 -5.89 7.38
C ALA A 617 24.66 -6.46 8.77
N TRP A 618 25.56 -7.30 9.30
CA TRP A 618 25.49 -7.78 10.68
C TRP A 618 25.57 -6.61 11.68
N GLU A 619 26.55 -5.73 11.54
CA GLU A 619 26.71 -4.56 12.41
C GLU A 619 25.50 -3.61 12.37
N SER A 620 24.72 -3.63 11.27
CA SER A 620 23.48 -2.87 11.09
C SER A 620 22.23 -3.59 11.68
N SER A 621 22.38 -4.82 12.10
CA SER A 621 21.30 -5.67 12.60
C SER A 621 21.09 -5.54 14.11
N PRO A 622 19.86 -5.68 14.64
CA PRO A 622 19.56 -5.70 16.07
C PRO A 622 20.36 -6.75 16.84
N LEU A 623 20.48 -7.97 16.29
CA LEU A 623 21.22 -9.08 16.93
C LEU A 623 22.68 -8.75 17.23
N SER A 624 23.32 -7.90 16.43
CA SER A 624 24.71 -7.45 16.70
C SER A 624 24.84 -6.68 18.01
N SER A 625 23.74 -6.08 18.49
CA SER A 625 23.69 -5.24 19.68
C SER A 625 22.93 -5.88 20.84
N ILE A 626 22.71 -7.19 20.80
CA ILE A 626 21.93 -7.92 21.82
C ILE A 626 22.49 -7.77 23.23
N SER A 627 23.81 -7.61 23.39
CA SER A 627 24.47 -7.45 24.70
C SER A 627 24.08 -6.17 25.45
N THR A 628 23.55 -5.18 24.74
CA THR A 628 23.07 -3.91 25.33
C THR A 628 21.55 -3.88 25.51
N TRP A 629 20.83 -4.84 24.98
CA TRP A 629 19.36 -4.93 25.12
C TRP A 629 18.94 -5.23 26.55
N ARG A 630 18.01 -4.44 27.10
CA ARG A 630 17.50 -4.57 28.50
C ARG A 630 15.97 -4.55 28.55
N SER A 631 15.32 -3.82 27.63
CA SER A 631 13.89 -3.54 27.67
C SER A 631 13.07 -4.77 27.27
N PRO A 632 11.96 -5.07 27.95
CA PRO A 632 11.08 -6.17 27.57
C PRO A 632 10.48 -5.95 26.18
N VAL A 633 10.22 -7.04 25.47
CA VAL A 633 9.65 -7.01 24.12
C VAL A 633 8.58 -8.10 23.94
N LEU A 634 7.52 -7.75 23.18
CA LEU A 634 6.56 -8.71 22.63
C LEU A 634 6.90 -8.93 21.15
N LEU A 635 7.14 -10.19 20.77
CA LEU A 635 7.39 -10.63 19.40
C LEU A 635 6.10 -11.20 18.81
N ILE A 636 5.70 -10.73 17.61
CA ILE A 636 4.47 -11.19 16.92
C ILE A 636 4.83 -11.55 15.48
N GLN A 637 4.47 -12.77 15.02
CA GLN A 637 4.68 -13.16 13.62
C GLN A 637 3.75 -14.29 13.18
N GLY A 638 3.40 -14.32 11.88
CA GLY A 638 2.86 -15.47 11.18
C GLY A 638 3.97 -16.41 10.75
N ASP A 639 3.76 -17.73 10.75
CA ASP A 639 4.82 -18.67 10.40
C ASP A 639 4.93 -18.97 8.89
N ASP A 640 3.93 -18.56 8.08
CA ASP A 640 3.99 -18.58 6.60
C ASP A 640 4.41 -17.21 6.03
N ASP A 641 5.12 -16.41 6.83
CA ASP A 641 5.65 -15.10 6.41
C ASP A 641 6.70 -15.27 5.31
N ARG A 642 6.45 -14.65 4.14
CA ARG A 642 7.27 -14.76 2.94
C ARG A 642 8.13 -13.54 2.67
N ASN A 643 7.88 -12.47 3.39
CA ASN A 643 8.63 -11.22 3.31
C ASN A 643 9.78 -11.25 4.31
N VAL A 644 9.51 -11.62 5.57
CA VAL A 644 10.52 -11.78 6.62
C VAL A 644 10.47 -13.21 7.14
N PRO A 645 11.53 -14.02 6.94
CA PRO A 645 11.52 -15.42 7.33
C PRO A 645 11.26 -15.58 8.83
N PHE A 646 10.42 -16.55 9.19
CA PHE A 646 10.12 -16.87 10.60
C PHE A 646 11.38 -17.17 11.43
N ALA A 647 12.47 -17.60 10.79
CA ALA A 647 13.78 -17.80 11.40
C ALA A 647 14.31 -16.53 12.10
N GLU A 648 14.00 -15.35 11.60
CA GLU A 648 14.39 -14.06 12.20
C GLU A 648 13.87 -13.93 13.65
N THR A 649 12.60 -14.26 13.88
CA THR A 649 12.00 -14.26 15.22
C THR A 649 12.54 -15.39 16.10
N VAL A 650 12.82 -16.57 15.53
CA VAL A 650 13.43 -17.70 16.26
C VAL A 650 14.81 -17.32 16.80
N ASP A 651 15.66 -16.76 15.94
CA ASP A 651 17.02 -16.36 16.28
C ASP A 651 17.04 -15.25 17.33
N LEU A 652 16.16 -14.24 17.19
CA LEU A 652 16.02 -13.19 18.19
C LEU A 652 15.55 -13.74 19.54
N ALA A 653 14.53 -14.60 19.57
CA ALA A 653 14.01 -15.21 20.79
C ALA A 653 15.11 -16.05 21.52
N GLU A 654 15.93 -16.77 20.76
CA GLU A 654 17.08 -17.50 21.32
C GLU A 654 18.12 -16.54 21.94
N ALA A 655 18.44 -15.47 21.23
CA ALA A 655 19.41 -14.47 21.67
C ALA A 655 18.92 -13.74 22.94
N LEU A 656 17.65 -13.31 22.98
CA LEU A 656 17.02 -12.67 24.15
C LEU A 656 17.02 -13.59 25.37
N ARG A 657 16.72 -14.89 25.17
CA ARG A 657 16.76 -15.90 26.24
C ARG A 657 18.17 -16.07 26.81
N LYS A 658 19.19 -16.12 25.96
CA LYS A 658 20.61 -16.20 26.36
C LYS A 658 21.06 -14.93 27.10
N GLN A 659 20.56 -13.76 26.67
CA GLN A 659 20.86 -12.49 27.31
C GLN A 659 20.12 -12.26 28.61
N GLY A 660 19.07 -13.03 28.88
CA GLY A 660 18.21 -12.87 30.07
C GLY A 660 17.23 -11.69 29.98
N VAL A 661 16.92 -11.25 28.77
CA VAL A 661 15.90 -10.22 28.51
C VAL A 661 14.51 -10.84 28.57
N SER A 662 13.59 -10.16 29.25
CA SER A 662 12.17 -10.59 29.30
C SER A 662 11.53 -10.39 27.92
N PHE A 663 10.92 -11.44 27.39
CA PHE A 663 10.13 -11.34 26.18
C PHE A 663 8.89 -12.24 26.23
N GLU A 664 7.86 -11.79 25.50
CA GLU A 664 6.65 -12.56 25.20
C GLU A 664 6.62 -12.85 23.71
N GLN A 665 5.88 -13.89 23.30
CA GLN A 665 5.74 -14.24 21.89
C GLN A 665 4.30 -14.59 21.56
N LEU A 666 3.85 -14.18 20.36
CA LEU A 666 2.56 -14.50 19.79
C LEU A 666 2.77 -14.94 18.35
N VAL A 667 2.52 -16.22 18.08
CA VAL A 667 2.70 -16.81 16.75
C VAL A 667 1.37 -17.22 16.18
N PHE A 668 1.14 -16.91 14.90
CA PHE A 668 -0.07 -17.25 14.18
C PHE A 668 0.25 -18.27 13.08
N PRO A 669 -0.16 -19.55 13.25
CA PRO A 669 0.05 -20.57 12.23
C PRO A 669 -0.65 -20.22 10.91
N ASP A 670 0.05 -20.48 9.79
CA ASP A 670 -0.41 -20.29 8.41
C ASP A 670 -0.74 -18.82 8.04
N GLU A 671 -0.49 -17.84 8.91
CA GLU A 671 -0.61 -16.41 8.55
C GLU A 671 0.65 -15.93 7.83
N ILE A 672 0.42 -15.10 6.82
CA ILE A 672 1.46 -14.44 6.04
C ILE A 672 1.88 -13.11 6.69
N HIS A 673 2.76 -12.36 6.02
CA HIS A 673 3.27 -11.07 6.51
C HIS A 673 2.17 -10.05 6.82
N ASP A 674 1.27 -9.82 5.87
CA ASP A 674 0.12 -8.91 6.00
C ASP A 674 -1.11 -9.71 6.47
N PHE A 675 -1.13 -10.18 7.72
CA PHE A 675 -2.17 -11.06 8.26
C PHE A 675 -3.49 -11.02 7.49
N LEU A 676 -3.89 -12.14 6.95
CA LEU A 676 -5.08 -12.24 6.09
C LEU A 676 -6.38 -12.15 6.87
N MET A 677 -6.39 -12.62 8.13
CA MET A 677 -7.61 -12.64 8.92
C MET A 677 -7.73 -11.43 9.85
N HIS A 678 -8.93 -10.85 9.91
CA HIS A 678 -9.26 -9.77 10.82
C HIS A 678 -9.10 -10.16 12.30
N ARG A 679 -9.51 -11.37 12.66
CA ARG A 679 -9.33 -11.88 14.03
C ARG A 679 -7.85 -11.95 14.45
N THR A 680 -6.94 -12.16 13.51
CA THR A 680 -5.49 -12.17 13.76
C THR A 680 -5.00 -10.75 14.07
N TRP A 681 -5.41 -9.75 13.29
CA TRP A 681 -5.14 -8.34 13.60
C TRP A 681 -5.66 -7.93 14.97
N LEU A 682 -6.89 -8.31 15.31
CA LEU A 682 -7.47 -8.04 16.64
C LEU A 682 -6.66 -8.71 17.77
N ALA A 683 -6.24 -9.96 17.59
CA ALA A 683 -5.44 -10.69 18.58
C ALA A 683 -4.06 -10.03 18.78
N ALA A 684 -3.38 -9.68 17.69
CA ALA A 684 -2.09 -9.01 17.71
C ALA A 684 -2.16 -7.63 18.40
N TYR A 685 -3.16 -6.83 18.08
CA TYR A 685 -3.32 -5.49 18.65
C TYR A 685 -3.81 -5.51 20.10
N ARG A 686 -4.68 -6.45 20.48
CA ARG A 686 -5.02 -6.66 21.91
C ARG A 686 -3.77 -7.02 22.71
N ALA A 687 -2.98 -7.98 22.24
CA ALA A 687 -1.73 -8.36 22.91
C ALA A 687 -0.76 -7.16 23.02
N THR A 688 -0.68 -6.33 21.98
CA THR A 688 0.13 -5.09 21.97
C THR A 688 -0.32 -4.12 23.05
N VAL A 689 -1.63 -3.83 23.14
CA VAL A 689 -2.19 -2.92 24.17
C VAL A 689 -1.99 -3.47 25.57
N ASP A 690 -2.30 -4.76 25.77
CA ASP A 690 -2.17 -5.42 27.06
C ASP A 690 -0.70 -5.44 27.54
N PHE A 691 0.24 -5.65 26.60
CA PHE A 691 1.67 -5.59 26.88
C PHE A 691 2.08 -4.18 27.38
N PHE A 692 1.73 -3.12 26.64
CA PHE A 692 2.07 -1.75 27.07
C PHE A 692 1.34 -1.33 28.34
N ASP A 693 0.07 -1.72 28.51
CA ASP A 693 -0.68 -1.40 29.74
C ASP A 693 -0.01 -2.04 30.98
N ARG A 694 0.48 -3.29 30.89
CA ARG A 694 1.20 -3.95 31.99
C ARG A 694 2.53 -3.27 32.34
N HIS A 695 3.21 -2.73 31.35
CA HIS A 695 4.52 -2.10 31.56
C HIS A 695 4.44 -0.61 31.91
N PHE A 696 3.39 0.10 31.47
CA PHE A 696 3.32 1.56 31.55
C PHE A 696 2.20 2.10 32.43
N LYS A 697 1.18 1.33 32.73
CA LYS A 697 0.12 1.76 33.64
C LYS A 697 0.33 1.14 35.02
N ALA A 698 0.04 1.94 36.07
CA ALA A 698 -0.03 1.39 37.40
C ALA A 698 -1.17 0.34 37.46
N PRO A 699 -0.99 -0.78 38.20
CA PRO A 699 -2.07 -1.73 38.37
C PRO A 699 -3.31 -1.00 38.92
N GLU A 700 -4.45 -1.23 38.25
CA GLU A 700 -5.73 -0.73 38.80
C GLU A 700 -5.90 -1.28 40.21
N LYS A 701 -6.09 -0.36 41.19
CA LYS A 701 -6.24 -0.69 42.62
C LYS A 701 -7.62 -1.29 42.90
#